data_3e4c157280617ee99192120e1c35f599
#
_entry.id   3e4c157280617ee99192120e1c35f599
#
_cell.length_a   1.000
_cell.length_b   1.000
_cell.length_c   1.000
_cell.angle_alpha   90.00
_cell.angle_beta   90.00
_cell.angle_gamma   90.00
#
_symmetry.space_group_name_H-M   'P 1'
#
loop_
_entity.id
_entity.type
_entity.pdbx_description
1 polymer ?
#
loop_
_entity_poly.entity_id
_entity_poly.type
_entity_poly.pdbx_seq_one_letter_code
_entity_poly.pdbx_strand_id
1 'polypeptide(L)'
;MVENNYLCWQVTCKSIYMRVSLLLFCIFSLFSSLSRGSSIPFSPIVRSYSVSDYNAGIQNWSIAQDDRGVMYIGNNKGLLEFDGNSWELHELPSRNIVRSVYIGKDGKIFVGSFEEFGYFERNSLDSLVYHSLKDEAKDFRFHNDEIWTITLAHGEIVFQSFGSLFFYDGHTVKGIRTKTLPLNLFQVGDTVYSQQINGGLFVLAKNGLENLIERKSLGNSDVVAGLPYNDGVLFLTQKSGGFVYQSGKILKWHTECDAELEKYSVNRAVMTKDSCYIIGTLSNGIYAIDKEGRLLWKENTDSRLQNNTVLGLYCDADNNVWAALDEGIAYIQNNSLVYYYEPPYRKIGMVYDVLVKEDEAYIASNQGLYRIRNRVPELVPGLEEQAWFVGEWGKQILCGHNKGTFQISGSQASLISDVRGAMCMKEVNLEGRSFLLQGTYTFLNLYNEESSGIWRFLRSLGGFTHMVREIEMDPQGNIWVKHLRKGLFRFRINPDLKRVEDVRTYMELGDVKDGDFSLFKINGRVVFSNGEMFYTYEDMNDSIIPYESMNEQLADLKGIHSVSHAKGNLYWFVNSKMAYLVKCEMNVFRIEHRIPFSLFDGLSIEERAAMVYDKASGSSYLCLNNAVARIDSDSSLLYKSSIRRSLWISAITTESEWTGKIKKMSVQKENKIDADLNTVCFSLCYPVYNDYTYKVRYKLEGLSDQWVEGDRSLQKKYTRLPFGSYVFKAEIYNENEVLALVTLPFEVLRPWFLSYWAITGYVLIGLLLLLLLQYIVYQSVKKKKDRVIEQQRITHQAEIEIQEKKIIELEKEQLEADLRFKSKELSGVVMTNIAHQEFLNSLKEEIQQQKLSGQYTRKNLDKLLVLINQSIVSDEENWNMFQANFDRIHENFFRNLKQQYPDLTAGDLRFCALLRLNMPTKEIAKLLNISVRGVDAARYRLRKKFNLSQEDSLTDFMINFK
;
A
#
# COMPACT_ATOMS: atom_id res chain seq x y z
N MET A 1 39.61 76.47 20.21
CA MET A 1 39.40 75.48 21.31
C MET A 1 38.01 74.83 21.23
N VAL A 2 37.08 75.31 20.39
CA VAL A 2 35.68 74.68 20.25
C VAL A 2 35.63 73.61 19.16
N GLU A 3 36.38 73.68 18.09
CA GLU A 3 36.42 72.71 17.01
C GLU A 3 37.11 71.39 17.35
N ASN A 4 38.05 71.34 18.28
CA ASN A 4 38.70 70.09 18.68
C ASN A 4 37.82 69.17 19.59
N ASN A 5 36.87 69.78 20.31
CA ASN A 5 35.94 69.02 21.14
C ASN A 5 34.83 68.31 20.32
N TYR A 6 34.45 68.84 19.17
CA TYR A 6 33.43 68.22 18.30
C TYR A 6 33.96 66.96 17.54
N LEU A 7 35.23 66.97 17.13
CA LEU A 7 35.82 65.78 16.50
C LEU A 7 36.08 64.64 17.50
N CYS A 8 36.46 65.01 18.73
CA CYS A 8 36.69 64.02 19.79
C CYS A 8 35.36 63.36 20.22
N TRP A 9 34.23 64.08 20.20
CA TRP A 9 32.91 63.57 20.53
C TRP A 9 32.33 62.65 19.42
N GLN A 10 32.55 62.99 18.14
CA GLN A 10 32.13 62.12 16.99
C GLN A 10 32.93 60.82 16.90
N VAL A 11 34.24 60.86 17.22
CA VAL A 11 35.06 59.64 17.19
C VAL A 11 34.73 58.72 18.37
N THR A 12 34.46 59.29 19.57
CA THR A 12 34.06 58.50 20.74
C THR A 12 32.67 57.91 20.59
N CYS A 13 31.68 58.66 20.10
CA CYS A 13 30.33 58.13 19.78
C CYS A 13 30.36 57.05 18.71
N LYS A 14 31.08 57.19 17.61
CA LYS A 14 31.22 56.13 16.58
C LYS A 14 31.88 54.87 17.15
N SER A 15 32.92 55.03 18.02
CA SER A 15 33.56 53.88 18.67
C SER A 15 32.62 53.15 19.65
N ILE A 16 31.78 53.88 20.41
CA ILE A 16 30.75 53.29 21.30
C ILE A 16 29.64 52.64 20.50
N TYR A 17 29.15 53.29 19.43
CA TYR A 17 28.12 52.68 18.56
C TYR A 17 28.61 51.40 17.87
N MET A 18 29.87 51.39 17.42
CA MET A 18 30.48 50.22 16.80
C MET A 18 30.70 49.08 17.81
N ARG A 19 31.09 49.40 19.04
CA ARG A 19 31.21 48.39 20.13
C ARG A 19 29.88 47.87 20.61
N VAL A 20 28.86 48.71 20.73
CA VAL A 20 27.48 48.29 21.07
C VAL A 20 26.86 47.49 19.94
N SER A 21 27.08 47.89 18.66
CA SER A 21 26.63 47.12 17.49
C SER A 21 27.34 45.77 17.36
N LEU A 22 28.65 45.71 17.69
CA LEU A 22 29.42 44.45 17.73
C LEU A 22 28.98 43.58 18.90
N LEU A 23 28.68 44.19 20.07
CA LEU A 23 28.14 43.45 21.22
C LEU A 23 26.71 42.90 20.93
N LEU A 24 25.83 43.67 20.32
CA LEU A 24 24.52 43.26 19.86
C LEU A 24 24.61 42.19 18.78
N PHE A 25 25.58 42.33 17.85
CA PHE A 25 25.83 41.31 16.83
C PHE A 25 26.38 40.02 17.45
N CYS A 26 27.28 40.11 18.43
CA CYS A 26 27.75 38.93 19.19
C CYS A 26 26.62 38.31 20.07
N ILE A 27 25.76 39.12 20.67
CA ILE A 27 24.59 38.63 21.40
C ILE A 27 23.57 38.02 20.44
N PHE A 28 23.32 38.63 19.29
CA PHE A 28 22.45 38.05 18.26
C PHE A 28 23.05 36.78 17.63
N SER A 29 24.37 36.71 17.41
CA SER A 29 25.04 35.48 16.97
C SER A 29 25.08 34.39 18.04
N LEU A 30 25.10 34.74 19.32
CA LEU A 30 24.96 33.81 20.43
C LEU A 30 23.50 33.30 20.59
N PHE A 31 22.50 34.14 20.26
CA PHE A 31 21.10 33.68 20.23
C PHE A 31 20.73 32.90 18.96
N SER A 32 21.38 33.06 17.83
CA SER A 32 21.19 32.28 16.60
C SER A 32 21.89 30.92 16.62
N SER A 33 22.67 30.61 17.65
CA SER A 33 23.39 29.34 17.77
C SER A 33 22.71 28.28 18.66
N LEU A 34 21.45 28.49 19.08
CA LEU A 34 20.73 27.55 19.95
C LEU A 34 19.45 26.98 19.31
N SER A 35 19.50 26.63 18.04
CA SER A 35 18.59 25.59 17.57
C SER A 35 19.25 24.23 17.88
N ARG A 36 19.25 23.86 19.17
CA ARG A 36 19.66 22.51 19.56
C ARG A 36 18.65 21.52 19.01
N GLY A 37 19.15 20.50 18.33
CA GLY A 37 18.32 19.42 17.81
C GLY A 37 17.51 18.78 18.94
N SER A 38 16.31 18.27 18.62
CA SER A 38 15.46 17.56 19.58
C SER A 38 16.24 16.49 20.35
N SER A 39 16.00 16.39 21.66
CA SER A 39 16.58 15.33 22.50
C SER A 39 16.20 13.93 22.02
N ILE A 40 15.07 13.79 21.34
CA ILE A 40 14.62 12.56 20.69
C ILE A 40 15.12 12.55 19.24
N PRO A 41 15.80 11.46 18.79
CA PRO A 41 16.30 11.34 17.43
C PRO A 41 15.17 10.93 16.48
N PHE A 42 14.32 11.87 16.13
CA PHE A 42 13.26 11.61 15.17
C PHE A 42 13.82 11.41 13.77
N SER A 43 13.30 10.42 13.08
CA SER A 43 13.63 10.05 11.71
C SER A 43 12.41 10.13 10.78
N PRO A 44 12.59 10.38 9.49
CA PRO A 44 11.52 10.36 8.52
C PRO A 44 10.97 8.93 8.35
N ILE A 45 9.78 8.82 7.76
CA ILE A 45 9.19 7.53 7.41
C ILE A 45 10.00 6.90 6.29
N VAL A 46 10.40 5.63 6.49
CA VAL A 46 11.13 4.82 5.53
C VAL A 46 10.22 3.70 5.03
N ARG A 47 10.06 3.62 3.71
CA ARG A 47 9.44 2.48 3.03
C ARG A 47 10.51 1.67 2.33
N SER A 48 10.65 0.43 2.72
CA SER A 48 11.60 -0.50 2.13
C SER A 48 10.91 -1.38 1.07
N TYR A 49 11.57 -1.53 -0.08
CA TYR A 49 11.17 -2.44 -1.14
C TYR A 49 12.19 -3.58 -1.20
N SER A 50 11.73 -4.78 -0.93
CA SER A 50 12.53 -6.00 -0.96
C SER A 50 12.58 -6.62 -2.36
N VAL A 51 13.42 -7.61 -2.56
CA VAL A 51 13.50 -8.38 -3.81
C VAL A 51 12.15 -8.98 -4.20
N SER A 52 11.33 -9.37 -3.23
CA SER A 52 9.98 -9.90 -3.49
C SER A 52 9.01 -8.86 -4.07
N ASP A 53 9.22 -7.57 -3.79
CA ASP A 53 8.37 -6.49 -4.29
C ASP A 53 8.67 -6.20 -5.76
N TYR A 54 9.96 -6.13 -6.15
CA TYR A 54 10.38 -5.79 -7.51
C TYR A 54 10.83 -6.99 -8.37
N ASN A 55 10.89 -8.19 -7.80
CA ASN A 55 11.16 -9.47 -8.48
C ASN A 55 12.37 -9.46 -9.44
N ALA A 56 13.51 -8.89 -8.98
CA ALA A 56 14.72 -8.76 -9.79
C ALA A 56 15.99 -9.18 -9.04
N GLY A 57 17.15 -8.55 -9.29
CA GLY A 57 18.41 -8.82 -8.60
C GLY A 57 18.44 -8.15 -7.22
N ILE A 58 19.30 -8.66 -6.34
CA ILE A 58 19.41 -8.19 -4.94
C ILE A 58 19.95 -6.77 -4.89
N GLN A 59 21.07 -6.49 -5.64
CA GLN A 59 21.79 -5.22 -5.57
C GLN A 59 21.20 -4.19 -6.54
N ASN A 60 21.11 -2.97 -6.05
CA ASN A 60 20.66 -1.80 -6.80
C ASN A 60 21.78 -0.74 -6.76
N TRP A 61 22.12 -0.15 -7.92
CA TRP A 61 23.36 0.60 -8.07
C TRP A 61 23.19 2.11 -8.25
N SER A 62 22.17 2.50 -8.97
CA SER A 62 21.89 3.91 -9.27
C SER A 62 20.40 4.13 -9.41
N ILE A 63 19.96 5.38 -9.22
CA ILE A 63 18.55 5.78 -9.30
C ILE A 63 18.46 7.07 -10.09
N ALA A 64 17.43 7.18 -10.91
CA ALA A 64 17.06 8.41 -11.61
C ALA A 64 15.54 8.50 -11.73
N GLN A 65 15.03 9.72 -11.93
CA GLN A 65 13.61 10.01 -12.11
C GLN A 65 13.40 10.76 -13.41
N ASP A 66 12.38 10.37 -14.21
CA ASP A 66 12.02 11.12 -15.40
C ASP A 66 11.10 12.33 -15.09
N ASP A 67 10.82 13.14 -16.11
CA ASP A 67 9.96 14.34 -15.98
C ASP A 67 8.50 14.00 -15.69
N ARG A 68 8.08 12.74 -15.88
CA ARG A 68 6.76 12.25 -15.54
C ARG A 68 6.68 11.80 -14.08
N GLY A 69 7.81 11.67 -13.42
CA GLY A 69 7.94 11.23 -12.05
C GLY A 69 8.23 9.73 -11.87
N VAL A 70 8.38 8.97 -12.97
CA VAL A 70 8.70 7.52 -12.92
C VAL A 70 10.13 7.32 -12.47
N MET A 71 10.35 6.33 -11.60
CA MET A 71 11.67 5.99 -11.07
C MET A 71 12.33 4.89 -11.89
N TYR A 72 13.62 5.05 -12.17
CA TYR A 72 14.44 4.07 -12.86
C TYR A 72 15.63 3.69 -12.01
N ILE A 73 15.82 2.39 -11.80
CA ILE A 73 16.86 1.88 -10.91
C ILE A 73 17.74 0.86 -11.66
N GLY A 74 19.07 1.11 -11.65
CA GLY A 74 20.04 0.14 -12.14
C GLY A 74 20.17 -1.03 -11.19
N ASN A 75 19.92 -2.25 -11.69
CA ASN A 75 19.85 -3.48 -10.91
C ASN A 75 20.75 -4.57 -11.52
N ASN A 76 21.08 -5.58 -10.74
CA ASN A 76 21.90 -6.72 -11.19
C ASN A 76 21.28 -7.51 -12.35
N LYS A 77 20.00 -7.38 -12.62
CA LYS A 77 19.32 -8.06 -13.75
C LYS A 77 18.96 -7.14 -14.91
N GLY A 78 19.15 -5.83 -14.77
CA GLY A 78 18.77 -4.87 -15.78
C GLY A 78 18.34 -3.53 -15.24
N LEU A 79 17.46 -2.85 -15.93
CA LEU A 79 16.84 -1.60 -15.51
C LEU A 79 15.47 -1.91 -14.89
N LEU A 80 15.27 -1.50 -13.65
CA LEU A 80 13.95 -1.50 -13.00
C LEU A 80 13.25 -0.19 -13.29
N GLU A 81 11.98 -0.27 -13.63
CA GLU A 81 11.05 0.84 -13.73
C GLU A 81 10.01 0.73 -12.62
N PHE A 82 9.74 1.84 -11.92
CA PHE A 82 8.71 1.93 -10.89
C PHE A 82 7.83 3.16 -11.10
N ASP A 83 6.57 2.91 -11.36
CA ASP A 83 5.56 3.94 -11.66
C ASP A 83 4.78 4.43 -10.42
N GLY A 84 5.17 3.99 -9.21
CA GLY A 84 4.48 4.23 -7.95
C GLY A 84 3.52 3.10 -7.54
N ASN A 85 3.16 2.22 -8.47
CA ASN A 85 2.24 1.12 -8.25
C ASN A 85 2.83 -0.25 -8.63
N SER A 86 3.51 -0.32 -9.76
CA SER A 86 4.06 -1.56 -10.33
C SER A 86 5.54 -1.44 -10.64
N TRP A 87 6.24 -2.56 -10.45
CA TRP A 87 7.64 -2.73 -10.83
C TRP A 87 7.72 -3.48 -12.15
N GLU A 88 8.54 -2.97 -13.09
CA GLU A 88 8.83 -3.66 -14.36
C GLU A 88 10.35 -3.77 -14.55
N LEU A 89 10.82 -4.97 -14.89
CA LEU A 89 12.22 -5.24 -15.19
C LEU A 89 12.45 -5.23 -16.70
N HIS A 90 13.37 -4.38 -17.16
CA HIS A 90 13.83 -4.31 -18.54
C HIS A 90 15.26 -4.86 -18.63
N GLU A 91 15.39 -6.07 -19.14
CA GLU A 91 16.69 -6.72 -19.32
C GLU A 91 17.43 -6.13 -20.53
N LEU A 92 18.77 -5.97 -20.41
CA LEU A 92 19.63 -5.71 -21.57
C LEU A 92 19.76 -6.97 -22.44
N PRO A 93 20.03 -6.84 -23.74
CA PRO A 93 20.28 -8.02 -24.61
C PRO A 93 21.41 -8.91 -24.08
N SER A 94 22.42 -8.30 -23.48
CA SER A 94 23.55 -8.99 -22.83
C SER A 94 23.21 -9.62 -21.48
N ARG A 95 22.03 -9.33 -20.89
CA ARG A 95 21.60 -9.72 -19.54
C ARG A 95 22.59 -9.34 -18.45
N ASN A 96 23.34 -8.27 -18.66
CA ASN A 96 24.32 -7.76 -17.73
C ASN A 96 23.72 -6.82 -16.71
N ILE A 97 24.47 -6.56 -15.64
CA ILE A 97 24.15 -5.61 -14.58
C ILE A 97 24.06 -4.18 -15.14
N VAL A 98 23.05 -3.43 -14.78
CA VAL A 98 22.98 -1.99 -15.00
C VAL A 98 23.57 -1.28 -13.79
N ARG A 99 24.75 -0.64 -13.98
CA ARG A 99 25.48 0.08 -12.92
C ARG A 99 25.09 1.54 -12.79
N SER A 100 24.80 2.16 -13.90
CA SER A 100 24.51 3.59 -13.97
C SER A 100 23.27 3.87 -14.81
N VAL A 101 22.48 4.83 -14.35
CA VAL A 101 21.26 5.31 -15.02
C VAL A 101 21.32 6.84 -15.04
N TYR A 102 20.97 7.42 -16.19
CA TYR A 102 20.88 8.87 -16.36
C TYR A 102 19.71 9.21 -17.30
N ILE A 103 18.91 10.19 -16.94
CA ILE A 103 17.79 10.65 -17.76
C ILE A 103 18.23 11.86 -18.60
N GLY A 104 18.19 11.69 -19.92
CA GLY A 104 18.45 12.77 -20.87
C GLY A 104 17.31 13.79 -20.91
N LYS A 105 17.62 15.01 -21.33
CA LYS A 105 16.61 16.07 -21.53
C LYS A 105 15.56 15.73 -22.59
N ASP A 106 15.88 14.80 -23.48
CA ASP A 106 15.01 14.24 -24.52
C ASP A 106 14.12 13.08 -24.02
N GLY A 107 14.18 12.76 -22.72
CA GLY A 107 13.43 11.67 -22.11
C GLY A 107 14.02 10.27 -22.30
N LYS A 108 15.18 10.16 -22.98
CA LYS A 108 15.92 8.89 -23.10
C LYS A 108 16.53 8.49 -21.77
N ILE A 109 16.46 7.21 -21.44
CA ILE A 109 16.99 6.63 -20.22
C ILE A 109 18.31 5.97 -20.57
N PHE A 110 19.41 6.69 -20.36
CA PHE A 110 20.76 6.17 -20.61
C PHE A 110 21.17 5.20 -19.52
N VAL A 111 21.74 4.08 -19.93
CA VAL A 111 22.20 3.01 -19.02
C VAL A 111 23.61 2.57 -19.36
N GLY A 112 24.36 2.24 -18.31
CA GLY A 112 25.73 1.74 -18.42
C GLY A 112 25.88 0.40 -17.71
N SER A 113 26.61 -0.51 -18.38
CA SER A 113 26.84 -1.88 -17.99
C SER A 113 28.27 -2.32 -18.28
N PHE A 114 28.59 -3.58 -18.14
CA PHE A 114 29.87 -4.16 -18.50
C PHE A 114 30.00 -4.30 -20.01
N GLU A 115 30.94 -3.55 -20.62
CA GLU A 115 31.17 -3.48 -22.08
C GLU A 115 29.91 -3.27 -22.92
N GLU A 116 28.90 -2.63 -22.31
CA GLU A 116 27.61 -2.34 -22.92
C GLU A 116 27.07 -1.03 -22.35
N PHE A 117 26.59 -0.15 -23.21
CA PHE A 117 25.92 1.08 -22.83
C PHE A 117 25.00 1.55 -23.96
N GLY A 118 23.99 2.29 -23.62
CA GLY A 118 22.98 2.74 -24.55
C GLY A 118 21.87 3.48 -23.85
N TYR A 119 20.71 3.47 -24.46
CA TYR A 119 19.53 4.10 -23.88
C TYR A 119 18.27 3.27 -24.14
N PHE A 120 17.32 3.42 -23.25
CA PHE A 120 15.94 3.00 -23.47
C PHE A 120 15.12 4.19 -23.96
N GLU A 121 14.25 3.93 -24.92
CA GLU A 121 13.29 4.90 -25.45
C GLU A 121 11.90 4.25 -25.51
N ARG A 122 10.85 5.04 -25.26
CA ARG A 122 9.49 4.52 -25.32
C ARG A 122 8.97 4.47 -26.74
N ASN A 123 8.43 3.33 -27.11
CA ASN A 123 7.78 3.14 -28.40
C ASN A 123 6.29 3.63 -28.36
N SER A 124 5.58 3.48 -29.47
CA SER A 124 4.16 3.86 -29.58
C SER A 124 3.20 3.05 -28.68
N LEU A 125 3.67 1.98 -28.03
CA LEU A 125 2.92 1.18 -27.06
C LEU A 125 3.27 1.53 -25.61
N ASP A 126 3.99 2.64 -25.40
CA ASP A 126 4.57 3.08 -24.12
C ASP A 126 5.52 2.05 -23.46
N SER A 127 6.05 1.12 -24.24
CA SER A 127 7.02 0.13 -23.79
C SER A 127 8.43 0.61 -24.06
N LEU A 128 9.36 0.37 -23.13
CA LEU A 128 10.76 0.71 -23.27
C LEU A 128 11.45 -0.25 -24.26
N VAL A 129 12.18 0.32 -25.20
CA VAL A 129 12.99 -0.41 -26.18
C VAL A 129 14.44 0.03 -26.01
N TYR A 130 15.33 -0.92 -25.88
CA TYR A 130 16.77 -0.66 -25.73
C TYR A 130 17.45 -0.42 -27.07
N HIS A 131 18.31 0.60 -27.11
CA HIS A 131 19.19 0.95 -28.23
C HIS A 131 20.63 0.93 -27.72
N SER A 132 21.43 -0.01 -28.21
CA SER A 132 22.86 -0.07 -27.89
C SER A 132 23.61 1.02 -28.61
N LEU A 133 24.54 1.67 -27.91
CA LEU A 133 25.49 2.64 -28.45
C LEU A 133 26.91 2.05 -28.58
N LYS A 134 27.10 0.80 -28.18
CA LYS A 134 28.40 0.13 -28.22
C LYS A 134 28.96 0.06 -29.66
N ASP A 135 28.14 -0.30 -30.63
CA ASP A 135 28.55 -0.48 -32.01
C ASP A 135 28.82 0.86 -32.73
N GLU A 136 28.33 1.98 -32.15
CA GLU A 136 28.64 3.32 -32.66
C GLU A 136 30.06 3.78 -32.29
N ALA A 137 30.71 3.16 -31.31
CA ALA A 137 32.10 3.37 -30.93
C ALA A 137 33.07 2.56 -31.84
N LYS A 138 32.96 2.72 -33.15
CA LYS A 138 33.61 1.87 -34.22
C LYS A 138 35.11 1.72 -34.11
N ASP A 139 35.81 2.77 -33.67
CA ASP A 139 37.27 2.81 -33.56
C ASP A 139 37.80 2.47 -32.17
N PHE A 140 36.91 2.06 -31.26
CA PHE A 140 37.30 1.79 -29.86
C PHE A 140 37.28 0.27 -29.59
N ARG A 141 38.38 -0.22 -29.02
CA ARG A 141 38.42 -1.63 -28.51
C ARG A 141 38.14 -1.63 -27.01
N PHE A 142 37.04 -2.24 -26.62
CA PHE A 142 36.68 -2.47 -25.25
C PHE A 142 37.68 -3.42 -24.58
N HIS A 143 37.97 -3.18 -23.31
CA HIS A 143 38.84 -4.03 -22.50
C HIS A 143 38.47 -3.87 -21.02
N ASN A 144 37.51 -4.69 -20.57
CA ASN A 144 36.95 -4.65 -19.21
C ASN A 144 36.38 -3.27 -18.84
N ASP A 145 35.74 -2.59 -19.80
CA ASP A 145 35.12 -1.28 -19.59
C ASP A 145 33.73 -1.43 -18.97
N GLU A 146 33.65 -1.39 -17.68
CA GLU A 146 32.37 -1.33 -16.94
C GLU A 146 31.98 0.15 -16.71
N ILE A 147 30.79 0.52 -17.14
CA ILE A 147 30.33 1.92 -17.10
C ILE A 147 29.72 2.21 -15.73
N TRP A 148 30.46 2.95 -14.92
CA TRP A 148 30.11 3.27 -13.54
C TRP A 148 29.31 4.57 -13.38
N THR A 149 29.52 5.53 -14.28
CA THR A 149 28.89 6.85 -14.18
C THR A 149 28.46 7.34 -15.56
N ILE A 150 27.32 7.97 -15.63
CA ILE A 150 26.81 8.68 -16.80
C ILE A 150 26.49 10.11 -16.37
N THR A 151 26.96 11.11 -17.14
CA THR A 151 26.71 12.52 -16.84
C THR A 151 26.62 13.34 -18.12
N LEU A 152 26.11 14.56 -18.01
CA LEU A 152 26.11 15.53 -19.10
C LEU A 152 27.35 16.45 -18.95
N ALA A 153 28.18 16.53 -19.97
CA ALA A 153 29.32 17.47 -20.00
C ALA A 153 29.39 18.14 -21.36
N HIS A 154 29.48 19.46 -21.37
CA HIS A 154 29.63 20.27 -22.61
C HIS A 154 28.55 19.98 -23.70
N GLY A 155 27.38 19.53 -23.30
CA GLY A 155 26.27 19.20 -24.22
C GLY A 155 26.26 17.75 -24.72
N GLU A 156 27.25 16.94 -24.32
CA GLU A 156 27.36 15.51 -24.70
C GLU A 156 27.08 14.62 -23.48
N ILE A 157 26.50 13.45 -23.71
CA ILE A 157 26.36 12.43 -22.68
C ILE A 157 27.69 11.70 -22.55
N VAL A 158 28.24 11.69 -21.35
CA VAL A 158 29.54 11.06 -21.06
C VAL A 158 29.32 9.80 -20.24
N PHE A 159 29.76 8.66 -20.79
CA PHE A 159 29.82 7.37 -20.11
C PHE A 159 31.25 7.15 -19.60
N GLN A 160 31.39 6.80 -18.33
CA GLN A 160 32.72 6.66 -17.70
C GLN A 160 32.92 5.19 -17.25
N SER A 161 34.05 4.62 -17.72
CA SER A 161 34.68 3.45 -17.10
C SER A 161 35.96 3.87 -16.34
N PHE A 162 36.61 2.94 -15.63
CA PHE A 162 37.85 3.24 -14.94
C PHE A 162 39.03 3.56 -15.86
N GLY A 163 38.95 3.22 -17.14
CA GLY A 163 40.02 3.43 -18.10
C GLY A 163 39.64 4.29 -19.32
N SER A 164 38.37 4.64 -19.45
CA SER A 164 37.84 5.22 -20.67
C SER A 164 36.68 6.18 -20.41
N LEU A 165 36.55 7.15 -21.32
CA LEU A 165 35.40 8.02 -21.44
C LEU A 165 34.79 7.90 -22.83
N PHE A 166 33.46 7.78 -22.92
CA PHE A 166 32.72 7.72 -24.16
C PHE A 166 31.79 8.94 -24.20
N PHE A 167 31.91 9.73 -25.25
CA PHE A 167 31.14 10.95 -25.48
C PHE A 167 30.10 10.68 -26.55
N TYR A 168 28.84 10.88 -26.27
CA TYR A 168 27.73 10.75 -27.20
C TYR A 168 27.08 12.09 -27.46
N ASP A 169 27.15 12.56 -28.71
CA ASP A 169 26.64 13.85 -29.18
C ASP A 169 25.16 13.81 -29.63
N GLY A 170 24.49 12.66 -29.49
CA GLY A 170 23.15 12.40 -30.03
C GLY A 170 23.15 11.58 -31.33
N HIS A 171 24.31 11.42 -31.99
CA HIS A 171 24.46 10.72 -33.29
C HIS A 171 25.61 9.74 -33.28
N THR A 172 26.75 10.14 -32.73
CA THR A 172 27.99 9.35 -32.77
C THR A 172 28.61 9.20 -31.38
N VAL A 173 29.36 8.14 -31.19
CA VAL A 173 30.10 7.86 -29.96
C VAL A 173 31.58 7.99 -30.21
N LYS A 174 32.24 8.85 -29.43
CA LYS A 174 33.71 8.98 -29.40
C LYS A 174 34.29 8.40 -28.13
N GLY A 175 34.97 7.27 -28.18
CA GLY A 175 35.67 6.65 -27.06
C GLY A 175 37.12 7.15 -26.98
N ILE A 176 37.56 7.49 -25.78
CA ILE A 176 38.96 7.85 -25.49
C ILE A 176 39.49 7.07 -24.30
N ARG A 177 40.71 6.53 -24.41
CA ARG A 177 41.46 6.01 -23.26
C ARG A 177 42.03 7.17 -22.46
N THR A 178 41.80 7.17 -21.18
CA THR A 178 42.33 8.19 -20.29
C THR A 178 43.73 7.84 -19.85
N LYS A 179 44.61 8.86 -19.71
CA LYS A 179 45.98 8.68 -19.18
C LYS A 179 46.01 8.40 -17.69
N THR A 180 44.97 8.86 -16.99
CA THR A 180 44.69 8.66 -15.58
C THR A 180 43.44 7.79 -15.45
N LEU A 181 43.25 7.16 -14.31
CA LEU A 181 42.14 6.26 -14.08
C LEU A 181 40.98 6.95 -13.35
N PRO A 182 39.91 7.43 -14.04
CA PRO A 182 38.78 8.08 -13.42
C PRO A 182 37.99 7.06 -12.57
N LEU A 183 37.87 7.34 -11.27
CA LEU A 183 37.12 6.52 -10.33
C LEU A 183 35.64 6.87 -10.40
N ASN A 184 35.30 8.16 -10.32
CA ASN A 184 33.93 8.68 -10.38
C ASN A 184 33.92 9.99 -11.16
N LEU A 185 32.78 10.24 -11.82
CA LEU A 185 32.42 11.57 -12.31
C LEU A 185 31.23 12.09 -11.48
N PHE A 186 31.25 13.39 -11.19
CA PHE A 186 30.09 14.07 -10.60
C PHE A 186 29.99 15.50 -11.10
N GLN A 187 28.76 15.95 -11.30
CA GLN A 187 28.44 17.26 -11.83
C GLN A 187 27.98 18.21 -10.72
N VAL A 188 28.54 19.40 -10.67
CA VAL A 188 28.07 20.50 -9.82
C VAL A 188 27.91 21.75 -10.66
N GLY A 189 26.68 22.20 -10.84
CA GLY A 189 26.37 23.22 -11.84
C GLY A 189 26.74 22.75 -13.26
N ASP A 190 27.50 23.56 -13.98
CA ASP A 190 27.97 23.23 -15.34
C ASP A 190 29.35 22.53 -15.34
N THR A 191 29.96 22.33 -14.17
CA THR A 191 31.29 21.72 -14.06
C THR A 191 31.19 20.24 -13.72
N VAL A 192 31.90 19.41 -14.47
CA VAL A 192 32.06 17.98 -14.20
C VAL A 192 33.45 17.74 -13.58
N TYR A 193 33.45 17.16 -12.42
CA TYR A 193 34.64 16.78 -11.67
C TYR A 193 34.90 15.29 -11.83
N SER A 194 36.18 14.91 -11.82
CA SER A 194 36.62 13.51 -11.91
C SER A 194 37.60 13.20 -10.79
N GLN A 195 37.23 12.31 -9.90
CA GLN A 195 38.17 11.71 -8.96
C GLN A 195 39.02 10.68 -9.69
N GLN A 196 40.35 10.75 -9.52
CA GLN A 196 41.24 9.74 -10.08
C GLN A 196 41.60 8.67 -9.06
N ILE A 197 41.69 7.42 -9.49
CA ILE A 197 42.10 6.30 -8.61
C ILE A 197 43.50 6.59 -8.07
N ASN A 198 43.65 6.66 -6.75
CA ASN A 198 44.89 7.03 -6.05
C ASN A 198 45.45 8.38 -6.46
N GLY A 199 44.69 9.22 -7.13
CA GLY A 199 45.05 10.52 -7.62
C GLY A 199 44.33 11.68 -6.95
N GLY A 200 44.46 12.87 -7.47
CA GLY A 200 43.71 14.04 -7.05
C GLY A 200 42.34 14.15 -7.72
N LEU A 201 41.76 15.32 -7.52
CA LEU A 201 40.51 15.69 -8.16
C LEU A 201 40.79 16.51 -9.43
N PHE A 202 40.17 16.16 -10.52
CA PHE A 202 40.32 16.79 -11.83
C PHE A 202 38.97 17.39 -12.27
N VAL A 203 39.08 18.33 -13.23
CA VAL A 203 37.91 18.86 -13.96
C VAL A 203 37.93 18.29 -15.38
N LEU A 204 36.77 17.89 -15.87
CA LEU A 204 36.57 17.48 -17.25
C LEU A 204 36.43 18.76 -18.12
N ALA A 205 37.55 19.23 -18.69
CA ALA A 205 37.59 20.33 -19.66
C ALA A 205 37.32 19.80 -21.10
N LYS A 206 37.06 20.68 -22.07
CA LYS A 206 36.85 20.30 -23.48
C LYS A 206 38.02 19.50 -24.07
N ASN A 207 39.25 19.74 -23.58
CA ASN A 207 40.50 19.12 -24.09
C ASN A 207 40.94 17.90 -23.27
N GLY A 208 40.15 17.47 -22.27
CA GLY A 208 40.45 16.35 -21.41
C GLY A 208 40.43 16.68 -19.93
N LEU A 209 41.04 15.82 -19.12
CA LEU A 209 41.05 15.95 -17.65
C LEU A 209 42.18 16.85 -17.20
N GLU A 210 41.87 17.92 -16.46
CA GLU A 210 42.81 18.90 -15.89
C GLU A 210 42.83 18.78 -14.35
N ASN A 211 44.02 18.73 -13.75
CA ASN A 211 44.19 18.61 -12.31
C ASN A 211 43.70 19.88 -11.60
N LEU A 212 42.82 19.74 -10.63
CA LEU A 212 42.26 20.83 -9.83
C LEU A 212 42.84 20.84 -8.40
N ILE A 213 42.81 19.69 -7.73
CA ILE A 213 43.15 19.54 -6.32
C ILE A 213 43.97 18.27 -6.13
N GLU A 214 45.13 18.43 -5.46
CA GLU A 214 45.97 17.30 -5.10
C GLU A 214 45.33 16.48 -3.96
N ARG A 215 45.44 15.14 -4.03
CA ARG A 215 44.87 14.20 -3.05
C ARG A 215 45.24 14.51 -1.61
N LYS A 216 46.49 14.99 -1.36
CA LYS A 216 46.93 15.35 0.00
C LYS A 216 46.09 16.46 0.64
N SER A 217 45.60 17.42 -0.17
CA SER A 217 44.76 18.52 0.31
C SER A 217 43.33 18.05 0.72
N LEU A 218 42.98 16.84 0.35
CA LEU A 218 41.69 16.16 0.67
C LEU A 218 41.89 15.04 1.70
N GLY A 219 42.91 15.15 2.57
CA GLY A 219 43.18 14.17 3.62
C GLY A 219 43.64 12.79 3.11
N ASN A 220 44.26 12.74 1.91
CA ASN A 220 44.68 11.50 1.23
C ASN A 220 43.54 10.47 0.98
N SER A 221 42.34 10.95 0.87
CA SER A 221 41.13 10.13 0.63
C SER A 221 40.49 10.46 -0.72
N ASP A 222 39.83 9.51 -1.35
CA ASP A 222 39.21 9.71 -2.63
C ASP A 222 37.87 10.43 -2.45
N VAL A 223 37.54 11.37 -3.33
CA VAL A 223 36.26 12.08 -3.34
C VAL A 223 35.20 11.16 -3.93
N VAL A 224 34.10 10.99 -3.22
CA VAL A 224 32.97 10.14 -3.65
C VAL A 224 31.77 10.96 -4.11
N ALA A 225 31.67 12.22 -3.71
CA ALA A 225 30.62 13.12 -4.15
C ALA A 225 31.08 14.58 -4.12
N GLY A 226 30.56 15.39 -5.06
CA GLY A 226 30.65 16.85 -5.05
C GLY A 226 29.23 17.43 -5.02
N LEU A 227 28.99 18.36 -4.09
CA LEU A 227 27.67 18.95 -3.86
C LEU A 227 27.78 20.48 -3.83
N PRO A 228 26.73 21.20 -4.23
CA PRO A 228 26.70 22.66 -4.09
C PRO A 228 26.85 23.09 -2.61
N TYR A 229 27.67 24.10 -2.34
CA TYR A 229 27.82 24.68 -1.01
C TYR A 229 28.00 26.19 -1.13
N ASN A 230 26.97 26.96 -0.88
CA ASN A 230 26.92 28.39 -1.15
C ASN A 230 27.46 28.71 -2.56
N ASP A 231 28.48 29.53 -2.66
CA ASP A 231 29.16 29.88 -3.93
C ASP A 231 30.33 28.93 -4.27
N GLY A 232 30.44 27.79 -3.57
CA GLY A 232 31.53 26.82 -3.73
C GLY A 232 31.00 25.40 -3.91
N VAL A 233 31.89 24.44 -3.68
CA VAL A 233 31.59 23.01 -3.78
C VAL A 233 32.01 22.29 -2.51
N LEU A 234 31.14 21.51 -1.94
CA LEU A 234 31.43 20.55 -0.87
C LEU A 234 31.85 19.22 -1.51
N PHE A 235 33.10 18.84 -1.32
CA PHE A 235 33.63 17.55 -1.68
C PHE A 235 33.59 16.61 -0.48
N LEU A 236 32.87 15.52 -0.60
CA LEU A 236 32.84 14.46 0.41
C LEU A 236 33.81 13.37 0.03
N THR A 237 34.68 13.03 0.96
CA THR A 237 35.67 11.99 0.77
C THR A 237 35.28 10.70 1.44
N GLN A 238 35.80 9.57 0.96
CA GLN A 238 35.45 8.26 1.48
C GLN A 238 35.79 8.12 2.99
N LYS A 239 36.95 8.64 3.45
CA LYS A 239 37.46 8.40 4.81
C LYS A 239 37.98 9.63 5.53
N SER A 240 37.89 10.79 4.95
CA SER A 240 38.42 12.01 5.56
C SER A 240 37.38 13.12 5.69
N GLY A 241 36.08 12.75 5.68
CA GLY A 241 34.95 13.68 5.83
C GLY A 241 34.83 14.66 4.68
N GLY A 242 34.28 15.84 4.93
CA GLY A 242 33.96 16.85 3.94
C GLY A 242 35.02 17.95 3.83
N PHE A 243 35.17 18.53 2.62
CA PHE A 243 36.00 19.68 2.32
C PHE A 243 35.26 20.67 1.42
N VAL A 244 35.23 21.93 1.80
CA VAL A 244 34.63 23.00 1.00
C VAL A 244 35.72 23.63 0.13
N TYR A 245 35.52 23.63 -1.18
CA TYR A 245 36.32 24.33 -2.16
C TYR A 245 35.62 25.60 -2.58
N GLN A 246 36.20 26.75 -2.26
CA GLN A 246 35.67 28.07 -2.59
C GLN A 246 36.79 29.06 -2.89
N SER A 247 36.67 29.75 -4.00
CA SER A 247 37.65 30.76 -4.43
C SER A 247 39.13 30.26 -4.42
N GLY A 248 39.33 29.01 -4.85
CA GLY A 248 40.68 28.40 -4.90
C GLY A 248 41.20 27.91 -3.55
N LYS A 249 40.45 28.03 -2.46
CA LYS A 249 40.81 27.56 -1.13
C LYS A 249 40.03 26.31 -0.75
N ILE A 250 40.67 25.46 0.04
CA ILE A 250 40.07 24.23 0.58
C ILE A 250 39.99 24.38 2.10
N LEU A 251 38.80 24.20 2.64
CA LEU A 251 38.55 24.25 4.08
C LEU A 251 37.88 22.94 4.51
N LYS A 252 38.26 22.42 5.67
CA LYS A 252 37.59 21.25 6.26
C LYS A 252 36.15 21.63 6.62
N TRP A 253 35.19 20.82 6.20
CA TRP A 253 33.81 20.92 6.68
C TRP A 253 33.64 19.98 7.87
N HIS A 254 33.32 20.55 9.02
CA HIS A 254 33.12 19.78 10.25
C HIS A 254 31.66 19.44 10.48
N THR A 255 31.40 18.21 10.92
CA THR A 255 30.08 17.75 11.25
C THR A 255 30.05 17.07 12.63
N GLU A 256 28.87 16.95 13.22
CA GLU A 256 28.67 16.16 14.44
C GLU A 256 28.96 14.66 14.22
N CYS A 257 29.01 14.22 12.96
CA CYS A 257 29.20 12.83 12.56
C CYS A 257 30.59 12.52 11.97
N ASP A 258 31.55 13.42 12.03
CA ASP A 258 32.85 13.24 11.40
C ASP A 258 33.49 11.88 11.72
N ALA A 259 33.50 11.48 13.00
CA ALA A 259 34.09 10.21 13.44
C ALA A 259 33.33 8.98 12.88
N GLU A 260 32.00 9.08 12.73
CA GLU A 260 31.20 8.00 12.16
C GLU A 260 31.39 7.92 10.65
N LEU A 261 31.38 9.06 9.94
CA LEU A 261 31.58 9.11 8.49
C LEU A 261 32.97 8.57 8.09
N GLU A 262 34.00 8.90 8.86
CA GLU A 262 35.35 8.37 8.65
C GLU A 262 35.41 6.85 8.92
N LYS A 263 34.78 6.38 9.99
CA LYS A 263 34.76 4.96 10.38
C LYS A 263 33.99 4.09 9.37
N TYR A 264 32.80 4.55 8.93
CA TYR A 264 31.90 3.73 8.13
C TYR A 264 32.00 3.98 6.63
N SER A 265 32.92 4.83 6.20
CA SER A 265 33.27 5.14 4.82
C SER A 265 32.08 5.67 4.00
N VAL A 266 32.13 6.93 3.67
CA VAL A 266 31.15 7.56 2.77
C VAL A 266 31.26 6.94 1.38
N ASN A 267 30.14 6.63 0.75
CA ASN A 267 30.07 6.04 -0.58
C ASN A 267 29.31 6.91 -1.58
N ARG A 268 28.19 7.49 -1.17
CA ARG A 268 27.34 8.34 -2.01
C ARG A 268 26.84 9.53 -1.22
N ALA A 269 26.52 10.61 -1.91
CA ALA A 269 25.79 11.70 -1.29
C ALA A 269 24.96 12.45 -2.33
N VAL A 270 23.88 13.06 -1.86
CA VAL A 270 23.00 13.92 -2.65
C VAL A 270 22.56 15.09 -1.78
N MET A 271 22.30 16.24 -2.39
CA MET A 271 21.72 17.39 -1.71
C MET A 271 20.23 17.44 -2.00
N THR A 272 19.43 17.63 -0.96
CA THR A 272 18.01 17.89 -1.07
C THR A 272 17.74 19.33 -1.52
N LYS A 273 16.52 19.60 -1.97
CA LYS A 273 16.16 20.92 -2.49
C LYS A 273 16.07 22.00 -1.40
N ASP A 274 15.91 21.60 -0.15
CA ASP A 274 16.00 22.44 1.05
C ASP A 274 17.44 22.54 1.60
N SER A 275 18.41 22.10 0.80
CA SER A 275 19.83 22.22 1.08
C SER A 275 20.36 21.39 2.25
N CYS A 276 19.74 20.25 2.50
CA CYS A 276 20.24 19.23 3.41
C CYS A 276 21.14 18.24 2.65
N TYR A 277 22.23 17.79 3.26
CA TYR A 277 23.14 16.80 2.69
C TYR A 277 22.80 15.42 3.19
N ILE A 278 22.40 14.54 2.26
CA ILE A 278 22.10 13.14 2.52
C ILE A 278 23.33 12.32 2.15
N ILE A 279 23.93 11.68 3.14
CA ILE A 279 25.18 10.97 3.00
C ILE A 279 24.98 9.49 3.27
N GLY A 280 25.23 8.65 2.29
CA GLY A 280 25.20 7.20 2.39
C GLY A 280 26.57 6.60 2.62
N THR A 281 26.63 5.63 3.53
CA THR A 281 27.86 4.94 3.90
C THR A 281 27.89 3.49 3.41
N LEU A 282 29.06 2.85 3.49
CA LEU A 282 29.19 1.43 3.12
C LEU A 282 28.69 0.47 4.21
N SER A 283 28.59 0.89 5.48
CA SER A 283 28.30 -0.06 6.56
C SER A 283 27.47 0.48 7.72
N ASN A 284 26.93 1.71 7.62
CA ASN A 284 26.09 2.27 8.68
C ASN A 284 24.93 3.15 8.18
N GLY A 285 24.46 2.88 6.97
CA GLY A 285 23.26 3.50 6.42
C GLY A 285 23.42 4.95 5.99
N ILE A 286 22.44 5.78 6.29
CA ILE A 286 22.24 7.12 5.73
C ILE A 286 22.23 8.16 6.84
N TYR A 287 22.85 9.29 6.59
CA TYR A 287 22.89 10.46 7.45
C TYR A 287 22.32 11.67 6.71
N ALA A 288 21.46 12.42 7.34
CA ALA A 288 21.03 13.74 6.89
C ALA A 288 21.67 14.82 7.75
N ILE A 289 22.43 15.69 7.12
CA ILE A 289 23.25 16.70 7.78
C ILE A 289 22.94 18.06 7.16
N ASP A 290 22.75 19.09 7.96
CA ASP A 290 22.55 20.45 7.45
C ASP A 290 23.87 21.12 7.01
N LYS A 291 23.76 22.34 6.49
CA LYS A 291 24.93 23.10 6.02
C LYS A 291 25.92 23.40 7.13
N GLU A 292 25.44 23.55 8.35
CA GLU A 292 26.21 23.84 9.55
C GLU A 292 26.91 22.60 10.11
N GLY A 293 26.66 21.42 9.54
CA GLY A 293 27.26 20.15 9.99
C GLY A 293 26.49 19.45 11.10
N ARG A 294 25.25 19.87 11.43
CA ARG A 294 24.42 19.25 12.47
C ARG A 294 23.69 18.04 11.90
N LEU A 295 23.63 16.98 12.68
CA LEU A 295 22.88 15.79 12.32
C LEU A 295 21.37 16.01 12.50
N LEU A 296 20.62 15.96 11.41
CA LEU A 296 19.16 16.07 11.42
C LEU A 296 18.53 14.72 11.75
N TRP A 297 18.89 13.69 11.00
CA TRP A 297 18.43 12.32 11.22
C TRP A 297 19.45 11.31 10.66
N LYS A 298 19.29 10.05 11.12
CA LYS A 298 20.12 8.93 10.69
C LYS A 298 19.23 7.68 10.57
N GLU A 299 19.40 6.94 9.48
CA GLU A 299 18.72 5.68 9.24
C GLU A 299 19.72 4.58 8.92
N ASN A 300 19.56 3.43 9.62
CA ASN A 300 20.37 2.24 9.41
C ASN A 300 19.53 0.99 9.73
N THR A 301 20.15 -0.19 9.75
CA THR A 301 19.47 -1.45 10.07
C THR A 301 19.00 -1.54 11.53
N ASP A 302 19.50 -0.72 12.42
CA ASP A 302 19.02 -0.60 13.79
C ASP A 302 17.69 0.20 13.86
N SER A 303 17.40 0.99 12.83
CA SER A 303 16.13 1.66 12.64
C SER A 303 15.26 0.90 11.62
N ARG A 304 14.98 1.44 10.46
CA ARG A 304 14.12 0.78 9.45
C ARG A 304 14.75 0.60 8.08
N LEU A 305 16.03 0.90 7.94
CA LEU A 305 16.72 0.64 6.69
C LEU A 305 16.97 -0.87 6.55
N GLN A 306 16.67 -1.41 5.39
CA GLN A 306 16.80 -2.84 5.13
C GLN A 306 18.26 -3.32 5.10
N ASN A 307 19.17 -2.47 4.60
CA ASN A 307 20.60 -2.76 4.48
C ASN A 307 21.43 -1.50 4.71
N ASN A 308 22.59 -1.64 5.35
CA ASN A 308 23.47 -0.50 5.69
C ASN A 308 24.37 -0.01 4.54
N THR A 309 24.51 -0.81 3.47
CA THR A 309 25.38 -0.46 2.34
C THR A 309 24.61 0.32 1.30
N VAL A 310 24.91 1.60 1.19
CA VAL A 310 24.27 2.51 0.24
C VAL A 310 25.09 2.58 -1.03
N LEU A 311 24.54 2.10 -2.14
CA LEU A 311 25.20 2.07 -3.46
C LEU A 311 24.79 3.24 -4.35
N GLY A 312 23.56 3.76 -4.19
CA GLY A 312 23.07 4.93 -4.89
C GLY A 312 22.14 5.77 -4.02
N LEU A 313 22.12 7.07 -4.26
CA LEU A 313 21.21 8.03 -3.63
C LEU A 313 20.62 8.95 -4.68
N TYR A 314 19.36 9.29 -4.54
CA TYR A 314 18.68 10.23 -5.42
C TYR A 314 17.66 11.05 -4.62
N CYS A 315 17.65 12.39 -4.84
CA CYS A 315 16.61 13.26 -4.32
C CYS A 315 15.55 13.46 -5.42
N ASP A 316 14.36 13.01 -5.18
CA ASP A 316 13.27 13.09 -6.16
C ASP A 316 12.71 14.52 -6.31
N ALA A 317 11.78 14.67 -7.22
CA ALA A 317 11.15 15.95 -7.50
C ALA A 317 10.34 16.50 -6.32
N ASP A 318 9.88 15.65 -5.43
CA ASP A 318 9.12 15.98 -4.22
C ASP A 318 10.00 16.23 -3.00
N ASN A 319 11.34 16.27 -3.17
CA ASN A 319 12.31 16.43 -2.09
C ASN A 319 12.38 15.24 -1.12
N ASN A 320 11.99 14.05 -1.58
CA ASN A 320 12.20 12.81 -0.84
C ASN A 320 13.46 12.11 -1.33
N VAL A 321 13.94 11.16 -0.54
CA VAL A 321 15.22 10.50 -0.81
C VAL A 321 14.97 9.04 -1.18
N TRP A 322 15.58 8.62 -2.28
CA TRP A 322 15.62 7.22 -2.70
C TRP A 322 17.04 6.69 -2.51
N ALA A 323 17.14 5.50 -1.92
CA ALA A 323 18.41 4.82 -1.71
C ALA A 323 18.40 3.46 -2.39
N ALA A 324 19.36 3.26 -3.30
CA ALA A 324 19.70 1.97 -3.85
C ALA A 324 20.68 1.29 -2.88
N LEU A 325 20.30 0.12 -2.39
CA LEU A 325 21.05 -0.60 -1.37
C LEU A 325 21.69 -1.86 -1.96
N ASP A 326 22.67 -2.39 -1.25
CA ASP A 326 23.24 -3.70 -1.57
C ASP A 326 22.17 -4.81 -1.52
N GLU A 327 21.15 -4.60 -0.68
CA GLU A 327 19.96 -5.42 -0.65
C GLU A 327 18.72 -4.54 -0.51
N GLY A 328 17.88 -4.50 -1.56
CA GLY A 328 16.64 -3.74 -1.57
C GLY A 328 16.79 -2.28 -2.01
N ILE A 329 15.68 -1.56 -1.90
CA ILE A 329 15.54 -0.15 -2.22
C ILE A 329 14.79 0.51 -1.07
N ALA A 330 15.22 1.69 -0.64
CA ALA A 330 14.52 2.46 0.39
C ALA A 330 14.01 3.78 -0.17
N TYR A 331 12.76 4.11 0.15
CA TYR A 331 12.15 5.42 -0.06
C TYR A 331 11.98 6.10 1.29
N ILE A 332 12.60 7.27 1.46
CA ILE A 332 12.66 8.03 2.70
C ILE A 332 11.86 9.32 2.50
N GLN A 333 10.78 9.49 3.24
CA GLN A 333 9.88 10.63 3.13
C GLN A 333 10.49 11.86 3.84
N ASN A 334 11.54 12.44 3.26
CA ASN A 334 12.20 13.62 3.82
C ASN A 334 11.29 14.85 3.79
N ASN A 335 10.44 14.98 2.78
CA ASN A 335 9.44 16.04 2.66
C ASN A 335 8.14 15.63 3.35
N SER A 336 8.15 15.55 4.67
CA SER A 336 7.02 15.11 5.48
C SER A 336 6.85 15.98 6.73
N LEU A 337 5.60 16.13 7.16
CA LEU A 337 5.29 16.70 8.48
C LEU A 337 5.42 15.67 9.61
N VAL A 338 5.62 14.40 9.27
CA VAL A 338 5.61 13.28 10.21
C VAL A 338 7.00 12.67 10.29
N TYR A 339 7.55 12.70 11.49
CA TYR A 339 8.79 12.00 11.86
C TYR A 339 8.50 11.10 13.04
N TYR A 340 9.20 10.00 13.17
CA TYR A 340 8.97 9.09 14.29
C TYR A 340 10.28 8.65 14.93
N TYR A 341 10.17 8.16 16.17
CA TYR A 341 11.24 7.58 16.93
C TYR A 341 10.81 6.21 17.43
N GLU A 342 11.55 5.20 17.07
CA GLU A 342 11.44 3.84 17.58
C GLU A 342 12.80 3.45 18.16
N PRO A 343 12.92 3.12 19.47
CA PRO A 343 14.19 2.72 20.06
C PRO A 343 14.72 1.41 19.47
N PRO A 344 15.94 1.38 18.91
CA PRO A 344 16.43 0.22 18.15
C PRO A 344 16.69 -1.02 19.01
N TYR A 345 17.11 -0.85 20.27
CA TYR A 345 17.54 -1.98 21.10
C TYR A 345 16.66 -2.25 22.33
N ARG A 346 15.71 -1.42 22.60
CA ARG A 346 14.88 -1.53 23.79
C ARG A 346 13.42 -1.23 23.50
N LYS A 347 12.56 -2.19 23.78
CA LYS A 347 11.13 -1.98 23.72
C LYS A 347 10.70 -1.11 24.89
N ILE A 348 10.14 0.04 24.61
CA ILE A 348 9.57 0.95 25.64
C ILE A 348 8.09 0.65 25.91
N GLY A 349 7.47 -0.21 25.09
CA GLY A 349 6.09 -0.61 25.23
C GLY A 349 5.10 0.43 24.71
N MET A 350 3.85 0.30 25.14
CA MET A 350 2.78 1.22 24.78
C MET A 350 3.01 2.58 25.45
N VAL A 351 3.21 3.62 24.64
CA VAL A 351 3.42 4.98 25.12
C VAL A 351 2.08 5.63 25.45
N TYR A 352 2.00 6.29 26.56
CA TYR A 352 0.82 7.00 27.04
C TYR A 352 0.97 8.51 26.99
N ASP A 353 2.18 9.01 27.28
CA ASP A 353 2.47 10.44 27.32
C ASP A 353 3.95 10.74 27.05
N VAL A 354 4.24 11.94 26.60
CA VAL A 354 5.59 12.39 26.24
C VAL A 354 5.80 13.83 26.67
N LEU A 355 6.91 14.09 27.34
CA LEU A 355 7.38 15.43 27.64
C LEU A 355 8.72 15.66 26.95
N VAL A 356 8.80 16.63 26.06
CA VAL A 356 10.04 17.01 25.36
C VAL A 356 10.56 18.32 25.91
N LYS A 357 11.86 18.35 26.26
CA LYS A 357 12.60 19.55 26.67
C LYS A 357 13.84 19.73 25.79
N GLU A 358 14.48 20.86 25.88
CA GLU A 358 15.61 21.20 25.01
C GLU A 358 16.71 20.11 24.98
N ASP A 359 17.13 19.62 26.14
CA ASP A 359 18.26 18.69 26.29
C ASP A 359 17.84 17.25 26.64
N GLU A 360 16.58 17.01 27.01
CA GLU A 360 16.09 15.72 27.45
C GLU A 360 14.60 15.54 27.17
N ALA A 361 14.15 14.30 27.06
CA ALA A 361 12.75 14.00 26.96
C ALA A 361 12.37 12.83 27.89
N TYR A 362 11.10 12.80 28.25
CA TYR A 362 10.54 11.72 29.06
C TYR A 362 9.39 11.06 28.32
N ILE A 363 9.35 9.74 28.35
CA ILE A 363 8.30 8.93 27.76
C ILE A 363 7.66 8.07 28.85
N ALA A 364 6.39 8.31 29.10
CA ALA A 364 5.58 7.50 30.02
C ALA A 364 4.94 6.34 29.23
N SER A 365 5.14 5.12 29.71
CA SER A 365 4.67 3.91 29.02
C SER A 365 4.18 2.83 29.99
N ASN A 366 3.65 1.74 29.42
CA ASN A 366 3.27 0.58 30.23
C ASN A 366 4.46 -0.20 30.78
N GLN A 367 5.69 0.11 30.39
CA GLN A 367 6.92 -0.51 30.87
C GLN A 367 7.67 0.36 31.89
N GLY A 368 7.28 1.63 32.02
CA GLY A 368 7.89 2.57 32.95
C GLY A 368 8.02 3.97 32.37
N LEU A 369 8.70 4.82 33.16
CA LEU A 369 9.12 6.14 32.72
C LEU A 369 10.53 6.07 32.13
N TYR A 370 10.67 6.42 30.86
CA TYR A 370 11.96 6.50 30.19
C TYR A 370 12.39 7.95 30.03
N ARG A 371 13.65 8.20 30.33
CA ARG A 371 14.34 9.45 30.00
C ARG A 371 15.18 9.24 28.75
N ILE A 372 15.07 10.12 27.78
CA ILE A 372 15.94 10.12 26.60
C ILE A 372 17.00 11.19 26.80
N ARG A 373 18.25 10.76 26.81
CA ARG A 373 19.43 11.61 26.86
C ARG A 373 20.44 11.08 25.85
N ASN A 374 21.11 11.99 25.12
CA ASN A 374 22.07 11.60 24.08
C ASN A 374 21.50 10.55 23.10
N ARG A 375 20.20 10.69 22.77
CA ARG A 375 19.48 9.79 21.83
C ARG A 375 19.24 8.37 22.34
N VAL A 376 19.51 8.07 23.61
CA VAL A 376 19.35 6.74 24.21
C VAL A 376 18.24 6.79 25.27
N PRO A 377 17.28 5.84 25.23
CA PRO A 377 16.25 5.73 26.27
C PRO A 377 16.81 5.00 27.50
N GLU A 378 16.73 5.65 28.64
CA GLU A 378 17.12 5.12 29.95
C GLU A 378 15.88 5.04 30.83
N LEU A 379 15.62 3.86 31.42
CA LEU A 379 14.55 3.73 32.39
C LEU A 379 14.89 4.50 33.68
N VAL A 380 13.99 5.32 34.14
CA VAL A 380 14.16 6.05 35.41
C VAL A 380 14.07 5.03 36.57
N PRO A 381 15.13 4.88 37.40
CA PRO A 381 15.15 3.89 38.45
C PRO A 381 13.99 4.05 39.45
N GLY A 382 13.33 2.92 39.77
CA GLY A 382 12.16 2.90 40.68
C GLY A 382 10.82 3.14 39.99
N LEU A 383 10.81 3.55 38.73
CA LEU A 383 9.61 3.79 37.90
C LEU A 383 9.45 2.76 36.77
N GLU A 384 9.78 1.51 37.07
CA GLU A 384 9.37 0.33 36.31
C GLU A 384 7.87 0.09 36.51
N GLU A 385 7.17 -0.50 35.59
CA GLU A 385 5.71 -0.68 35.50
C GLU A 385 5.03 0.54 34.86
N GLN A 386 3.72 0.59 34.91
CA GLN A 386 2.95 1.60 34.21
C GLN A 386 3.19 3.03 34.74
N ALA A 387 3.73 3.89 33.88
CA ALA A 387 3.70 5.33 34.01
C ALA A 387 2.60 5.87 33.08
N TRP A 388 1.60 6.55 33.65
CA TRP A 388 0.39 6.95 32.94
C TRP A 388 0.51 8.31 32.24
N PHE A 389 1.21 9.25 32.87
CA PHE A 389 1.47 10.56 32.32
C PHE A 389 2.83 11.10 32.81
N VAL A 390 3.37 12.04 32.06
CA VAL A 390 4.50 12.87 32.47
C VAL A 390 4.27 14.28 31.95
N GLY A 391 4.36 15.28 32.84
CA GLY A 391 4.13 16.66 32.43
C GLY A 391 4.85 17.66 33.33
N GLU A 392 4.91 18.92 32.88
CA GLU A 392 5.50 20.01 33.63
C GLU A 392 4.43 20.90 34.18
N TRP A 393 4.47 21.09 35.48
CA TRP A 393 3.61 22.02 36.21
C TRP A 393 4.48 22.96 37.06
N GLY A 394 4.48 24.22 36.70
CA GLY A 394 5.33 25.22 37.31
C GLY A 394 6.82 24.90 37.07
N LYS A 395 7.55 24.59 38.14
CA LYS A 395 8.98 24.24 38.08
C LYS A 395 9.24 22.74 38.26
N GLN A 396 8.21 21.93 38.30
CA GLN A 396 8.31 20.49 38.56
C GLN A 396 7.87 19.67 37.36
N ILE A 397 8.63 18.61 37.10
CA ILE A 397 8.18 17.51 36.24
C ILE A 397 7.53 16.47 37.12
N LEU A 398 6.26 16.18 36.90
CA LEU A 398 5.48 15.20 37.65
C LEU A 398 5.18 13.98 36.74
N CYS A 399 5.28 12.81 37.37
CA CYS A 399 4.93 11.54 36.69
C CYS A 399 3.85 10.81 37.50
N GLY A 400 2.76 10.48 36.83
CA GLY A 400 1.76 9.58 37.39
C GLY A 400 2.10 8.13 37.10
N HIS A 401 2.21 7.36 38.18
CA HIS A 401 2.66 5.99 38.10
C HIS A 401 1.73 5.04 38.87
N ASN A 402 1.81 3.74 38.59
CA ASN A 402 1.06 2.74 39.36
C ASN A 402 1.34 2.81 40.88
N LYS A 403 2.57 3.12 41.27
CA LYS A 403 3.00 3.20 42.69
C LYS A 403 2.61 4.51 43.38
N GLY A 404 2.20 5.54 42.60
CA GLY A 404 1.88 6.86 43.11
C GLY A 404 2.29 7.99 42.16
N THR A 405 2.47 9.19 42.72
CA THR A 405 2.90 10.35 41.93
C THR A 405 4.32 10.73 42.33
N PHE A 406 5.16 10.94 41.37
CA PHE A 406 6.57 11.23 41.57
C PHE A 406 6.95 12.57 40.93
N GLN A 407 7.82 13.30 41.60
CA GLN A 407 8.57 14.42 41.03
C GLN A 407 9.84 13.85 40.36
N ILE A 408 10.11 14.28 39.15
CA ILE A 408 11.25 13.85 38.35
C ILE A 408 12.30 14.98 38.31
N SER A 409 13.55 14.60 38.54
CA SER A 409 14.70 15.47 38.39
C SER A 409 15.84 14.71 37.71
N GLY A 410 15.97 14.88 36.42
CA GLY A 410 16.88 14.06 35.61
C GLY A 410 16.53 12.60 35.70
N SER A 411 17.42 11.74 36.15
CA SER A 411 17.20 10.30 36.38
C SER A 411 16.71 9.95 37.81
N GLN A 412 16.42 10.94 38.65
CA GLN A 412 15.93 10.70 39.99
C GLN A 412 14.43 10.93 40.09
N ALA A 413 13.73 10.05 40.81
CA ALA A 413 12.31 10.14 41.10
C ALA A 413 12.09 10.28 42.62
N SER A 414 11.34 11.27 43.03
CA SER A 414 10.97 11.50 44.42
C SER A 414 9.47 11.35 44.61
N LEU A 415 9.01 10.50 45.51
CA LEU A 415 7.59 10.27 45.78
C LEU A 415 6.95 11.51 46.42
N ILE A 416 5.86 12.00 45.81
CA ILE A 416 5.03 13.11 46.33
C ILE A 416 3.76 12.57 46.96
N SER A 417 3.15 11.55 46.38
CA SER A 417 1.95 10.90 46.88
C SER A 417 2.04 9.40 46.63
N ASP A 418 1.73 8.60 47.66
CA ASP A 418 1.69 7.14 47.61
C ASP A 418 0.33 6.58 47.17
N VAL A 419 -0.62 7.44 46.77
CA VAL A 419 -1.91 7.02 46.24
C VAL A 419 -1.73 6.36 44.90
N ARG A 420 -2.00 5.06 44.83
CA ARG A 420 -1.72 4.21 43.67
C ARG A 420 -2.60 4.52 42.46
N GLY A 421 -2.02 4.31 41.28
CA GLY A 421 -2.73 4.40 40.00
C GLY A 421 -3.01 5.84 39.60
N ALA A 422 -2.02 6.70 39.66
CA ALA A 422 -2.10 8.10 39.21
C ALA A 422 -2.24 8.16 37.69
N MET A 423 -3.50 8.21 37.20
CA MET A 423 -3.81 8.01 35.76
C MET A 423 -3.83 9.31 34.96
N CYS A 424 -4.28 10.39 35.53
CA CYS A 424 -4.39 11.70 34.87
C CYS A 424 -4.21 12.83 35.85
N MET A 425 -3.83 14.00 35.38
CA MET A 425 -3.69 15.20 36.18
C MET A 425 -4.13 16.43 35.38
N LYS A 426 -4.92 17.28 35.98
CA LYS A 426 -5.44 18.49 35.35
C LYS A 426 -5.34 19.68 36.28
N GLU A 427 -4.90 20.82 35.76
CA GLU A 427 -4.99 22.07 36.49
C GLU A 427 -6.43 22.59 36.50
N VAL A 428 -6.97 22.90 37.64
CA VAL A 428 -8.33 23.39 37.87
C VAL A 428 -8.29 24.67 38.68
N ASN A 429 -9.16 25.61 38.37
CA ASN A 429 -9.31 26.84 39.16
C ASN A 429 -10.53 26.71 40.07
N LEU A 430 -10.28 26.67 41.35
CA LEU A 430 -11.33 26.60 42.38
C LEU A 430 -11.33 27.94 43.16
N GLU A 431 -12.42 28.68 43.06
CA GLU A 431 -12.58 29.99 43.74
C GLU A 431 -11.41 30.96 43.51
N GLY A 432 -10.88 31.00 42.27
CA GLY A 432 -9.79 31.91 41.88
C GLY A 432 -8.39 31.43 42.27
N ARG A 433 -8.25 30.22 42.82
CA ARG A 433 -6.96 29.59 43.14
C ARG A 433 -6.72 28.38 42.22
N SER A 434 -5.51 28.22 41.73
CA SER A 434 -5.11 27.06 40.97
C SER A 434 -4.79 25.87 41.87
N PHE A 435 -5.29 24.71 41.49
CA PHE A 435 -5.01 23.42 42.12
C PHE A 435 -4.71 22.41 41.00
N LEU A 436 -3.93 21.36 41.31
CA LEU A 436 -3.88 20.19 40.43
C LEU A 436 -4.84 19.14 41.00
N LEU A 437 -5.77 18.72 40.13
CA LEU A 437 -6.69 17.62 40.41
C LEU A 437 -6.22 16.38 39.69
N GLN A 438 -6.01 15.29 40.41
CA GLN A 438 -5.51 14.04 39.90
C GLN A 438 -6.55 12.94 40.01
N GLY A 439 -6.75 12.21 38.93
CA GLY A 439 -7.51 10.97 38.92
C GLY A 439 -6.62 9.77 39.18
N THR A 440 -7.10 8.89 40.10
CA THR A 440 -6.40 7.65 40.43
C THR A 440 -7.33 6.44 40.23
N TYR A 441 -6.85 5.23 40.54
CA TYR A 441 -7.69 4.02 40.51
C TYR A 441 -8.89 4.08 41.46
N THR A 442 -8.80 4.88 42.52
CA THR A 442 -9.82 4.88 43.59
C THR A 442 -10.25 6.28 43.98
N PHE A 443 -9.36 7.24 44.02
CA PHE A 443 -9.61 8.57 44.59
C PHE A 443 -9.32 9.68 43.59
N LEU A 444 -9.88 10.84 43.89
CA LEU A 444 -9.43 12.11 43.35
C LEU A 444 -8.49 12.75 44.36
N ASN A 445 -7.31 13.12 43.93
CA ASN A 445 -6.29 13.77 44.74
C ASN A 445 -6.19 15.25 44.40
N LEU A 446 -6.03 16.06 45.40
CA LEU A 446 -5.83 17.50 45.25
C LEU A 446 -4.41 17.88 45.64
N TYR A 447 -3.77 18.71 44.82
CA TYR A 447 -2.47 19.31 45.14
C TYR A 447 -2.61 20.82 45.11
N ASN A 448 -1.94 21.47 46.02
CA ASN A 448 -1.88 22.93 46.11
C ASN A 448 -0.49 23.43 45.77
N GLU A 449 -0.41 24.64 45.27
CA GLU A 449 0.83 25.37 45.08
C GLU A 449 1.30 25.95 46.40
N GLU A 450 2.46 25.48 46.90
CA GLU A 450 3.05 25.92 48.18
C GLU A 450 3.90 27.19 47.98
N SER A 451 4.64 27.25 46.88
CA SER A 451 5.42 28.40 46.47
C SER A 451 5.42 28.48 44.95
N SER A 452 5.74 29.63 44.36
CA SER A 452 5.64 29.84 42.92
C SER A 452 6.24 28.70 42.09
N GLY A 453 5.37 27.87 41.54
CA GLY A 453 5.68 26.73 40.67
C GLY A 453 6.03 25.43 41.42
N ILE A 454 5.77 25.30 42.73
CA ILE A 454 5.98 24.06 43.49
C ILE A 454 4.66 23.52 44.01
N TRP A 455 4.28 22.35 43.52
CA TRP A 455 3.04 21.64 43.85
C TRP A 455 3.30 20.55 44.87
N ARG A 456 2.41 20.44 45.88
CA ARG A 456 2.45 19.40 46.90
C ARG A 456 1.11 18.71 47.05
N PHE A 457 1.16 17.45 47.38
CA PHE A 457 -0.05 16.67 47.69
C PHE A 457 -0.73 17.29 48.94
N LEU A 458 -1.97 17.67 48.74
CA LEU A 458 -2.78 18.23 49.80
C LEU A 458 -3.60 17.15 50.50
N ARG A 459 -4.42 16.42 49.72
CA ARG A 459 -5.26 15.32 50.20
C ARG A 459 -5.97 14.56 49.12
N SER A 460 -6.51 13.39 49.45
CA SER A 460 -7.56 12.73 48.67
C SER A 460 -8.92 13.30 49.03
N LEU A 461 -9.80 13.51 48.05
CA LEU A 461 -11.15 14.03 48.23
C LEU A 461 -12.10 12.91 48.65
N GLY A 462 -12.91 13.15 49.69
CA GLY A 462 -13.99 12.25 50.07
C GLY A 462 -15.21 12.32 49.15
N GLY A 463 -16.11 11.37 49.22
CA GLY A 463 -17.37 11.35 48.47
C GLY A 463 -17.31 10.83 47.03
N PHE A 464 -16.11 10.44 46.55
CA PHE A 464 -15.95 9.83 45.24
C PHE A 464 -14.85 8.77 45.27
N THR A 465 -15.22 7.51 45.02
CA THR A 465 -14.31 6.35 45.11
C THR A 465 -14.35 5.52 43.88
N HIS A 466 -14.25 6.17 42.73
CA HIS A 466 -14.24 5.53 41.42
C HIS A 466 -12.94 5.82 40.66
N MET A 467 -12.56 4.92 39.76
CA MET A 467 -11.45 5.10 38.84
C MET A 467 -11.71 6.30 37.92
N VAL A 468 -10.74 7.20 37.81
CA VAL A 468 -10.82 8.41 36.99
C VAL A 468 -9.74 8.37 35.92
N ARG A 469 -10.16 8.40 34.67
CA ARG A 469 -9.26 8.35 33.53
C ARG A 469 -9.02 9.72 32.89
N GLU A 470 -10.05 10.54 32.82
CA GLU A 470 -10.01 11.87 32.22
C GLU A 470 -10.75 12.84 33.13
N ILE A 471 -10.27 14.07 33.18
CA ILE A 471 -10.83 15.14 33.99
C ILE A 471 -10.93 16.38 33.11
N GLU A 472 -12.11 17.01 33.10
CA GLU A 472 -12.29 18.34 32.56
C GLU A 472 -13.15 19.20 33.49
N MET A 473 -12.93 20.49 33.49
CA MET A 473 -13.73 21.46 34.25
C MET A 473 -14.45 22.39 33.27
N ASP A 474 -15.75 22.52 33.44
CA ASP A 474 -16.56 23.47 32.67
C ASP A 474 -16.40 24.92 33.23
N PRO A 475 -16.85 25.93 32.45
CA PRO A 475 -16.78 27.33 32.89
C PRO A 475 -17.56 27.64 34.19
N GLN A 476 -18.51 26.78 34.55
CA GLN A 476 -19.36 26.92 35.75
C GLN A 476 -18.73 26.30 37.00
N GLY A 477 -17.54 25.72 36.86
CA GLY A 477 -16.79 25.07 37.92
C GLY A 477 -17.26 23.64 38.25
N ASN A 478 -18.11 23.04 37.42
CA ASN A 478 -18.39 21.61 37.55
C ASN A 478 -17.20 20.81 37.01
N ILE A 479 -16.87 19.75 37.70
CA ILE A 479 -15.82 18.82 37.34
C ILE A 479 -16.48 17.61 36.71
N TRP A 480 -16.05 17.34 35.49
CA TRP A 480 -16.46 16.19 34.70
C TRP A 480 -15.34 15.16 34.68
N VAL A 481 -15.68 13.89 34.93
CA VAL A 481 -14.72 12.82 34.94
C VAL A 481 -15.25 11.62 34.11
N LYS A 482 -14.34 10.97 33.40
CA LYS A 482 -14.60 9.74 32.69
C LYS A 482 -14.18 8.55 33.54
N HIS A 483 -15.07 7.59 33.69
CA HIS A 483 -14.79 6.27 34.22
C HIS A 483 -14.65 5.26 33.10
N LEU A 484 -13.79 4.29 33.25
CA LEU A 484 -13.50 3.29 32.18
C LEU A 484 -14.73 2.51 31.70
N ARG A 485 -15.73 2.25 32.55
CA ARG A 485 -16.92 1.42 32.24
C ARG A 485 -18.23 1.94 32.84
N LYS A 486 -18.23 3.04 33.58
CA LYS A 486 -19.44 3.56 34.24
C LYS A 486 -19.86 4.92 33.70
N GLY A 487 -19.47 5.22 32.44
CA GLY A 487 -19.83 6.46 31.79
C GLY A 487 -19.13 7.69 32.40
N LEU A 488 -19.89 8.78 32.51
CA LEU A 488 -19.40 10.08 32.91
C LEU A 488 -19.98 10.43 34.31
N PHE A 489 -19.19 11.16 35.06
CA PHE A 489 -19.65 11.74 36.34
C PHE A 489 -19.45 13.24 36.30
N ARG A 490 -20.37 13.98 36.93
CA ARG A 490 -20.27 15.41 37.19
C ARG A 490 -20.42 15.67 38.70
N PHE A 491 -19.58 16.51 39.20
CA PHE A 491 -19.64 16.95 40.61
C PHE A 491 -18.96 18.30 40.78
N ARG A 492 -19.09 18.84 41.99
CA ARG A 492 -18.34 20.02 42.48
C ARG A 492 -17.46 19.63 43.66
N ILE A 493 -16.37 20.35 43.82
CA ILE A 493 -15.55 20.23 45.03
C ILE A 493 -16.09 21.23 46.04
N ASN A 494 -16.35 20.81 47.29
CA ASN A 494 -16.88 21.70 48.30
C ASN A 494 -15.84 22.78 48.70
N PRO A 495 -16.26 23.95 49.20
CA PRO A 495 -15.35 25.07 49.52
C PRO A 495 -14.26 24.73 50.55
N ASP A 496 -14.47 23.76 51.42
CA ASP A 496 -13.47 23.29 52.38
C ASP A 496 -12.40 22.38 51.79
N LEU A 497 -12.53 22.06 50.47
CA LEU A 497 -11.61 21.22 49.70
C LEU A 497 -11.42 19.81 50.26
N LYS A 498 -12.44 19.24 50.96
CA LYS A 498 -12.34 17.93 51.59
C LYS A 498 -13.08 16.82 50.85
N ARG A 499 -14.16 17.17 50.17
CA ARG A 499 -15.04 16.19 49.48
C ARG A 499 -15.65 16.76 48.24
N VAL A 500 -16.18 15.86 47.42
CA VAL A 500 -17.02 16.23 46.29
C VAL A 500 -18.49 16.30 46.73
N GLU A 501 -19.25 17.14 46.04
CA GLU A 501 -20.68 17.36 46.23
C GLU A 501 -21.40 17.30 44.88
N ASP A 502 -22.72 17.14 44.93
CA ASP A 502 -23.61 17.11 43.73
C ASP A 502 -23.19 16.10 42.70
N VAL A 503 -22.82 14.90 43.12
CA VAL A 503 -22.36 13.84 42.21
C VAL A 503 -23.53 13.34 41.36
N ARG A 504 -23.41 13.52 40.05
CA ARG A 504 -24.34 12.99 39.07
C ARG A 504 -23.63 12.00 38.15
N THR A 505 -24.34 10.96 37.70
CA THR A 505 -23.82 9.91 36.84
C THR A 505 -24.58 9.91 35.53
N TYR A 506 -23.85 9.83 34.43
CA TYR A 506 -24.42 9.73 33.10
C TYR A 506 -23.91 8.42 32.46
N MET A 507 -24.77 7.40 32.44
CA MET A 507 -24.46 6.08 31.88
C MET A 507 -24.98 5.91 30.45
N GLU A 508 -25.76 6.86 29.97
CA GLU A 508 -26.33 6.89 28.62
C GLU A 508 -25.93 8.19 27.92
N LEU A 509 -25.59 8.08 26.64
CA LEU A 509 -25.28 9.22 25.79
C LEU A 509 -25.90 8.99 24.40
N GLY A 510 -27.03 9.64 24.16
CA GLY A 510 -27.91 9.34 23.03
C GLY A 510 -28.48 7.92 23.14
N ASP A 511 -28.37 7.16 22.07
CA ASP A 511 -28.86 5.78 22.03
C ASP A 511 -27.89 4.73 22.63
N VAL A 512 -26.68 5.17 23.02
CA VAL A 512 -25.64 4.30 23.57
C VAL A 512 -25.77 4.25 25.10
N LYS A 513 -25.95 3.04 25.62
CA LYS A 513 -26.00 2.73 27.06
C LYS A 513 -24.73 1.99 27.46
N ASP A 514 -24.24 2.28 28.67
CA ASP A 514 -23.06 1.65 29.25
C ASP A 514 -21.82 1.69 28.34
N GLY A 515 -21.71 2.74 27.50
CA GLY A 515 -20.63 2.91 26.54
C GLY A 515 -19.34 3.46 27.15
N ASP A 516 -18.25 3.27 26.42
CA ASP A 516 -16.98 3.97 26.69
C ASP A 516 -17.07 5.39 26.08
N PHE A 517 -17.67 6.33 26.81
CA PHE A 517 -17.82 7.72 26.37
C PHE A 517 -16.50 8.46 26.49
N SER A 518 -16.22 9.32 25.55
CA SER A 518 -15.04 10.20 25.59
C SER A 518 -15.38 11.57 26.11
N LEU A 519 -14.42 12.20 26.82
CA LEU A 519 -14.55 13.50 27.48
C LEU A 519 -13.42 14.42 27.03
N PHE A 520 -13.74 15.59 26.49
CA PHE A 520 -12.74 16.56 26.06
C PHE A 520 -13.19 17.99 26.33
N LYS A 521 -12.27 18.94 26.12
CA LYS A 521 -12.54 20.37 26.19
C LYS A 521 -12.10 21.07 24.92
N ILE A 522 -13.03 21.76 24.26
CA ILE A 522 -12.80 22.49 23.01
C ILE A 522 -13.28 23.91 23.20
N ASN A 523 -12.39 24.91 23.04
CA ASN A 523 -12.68 26.32 23.21
C ASN A 523 -13.38 26.64 24.55
N GLY A 524 -12.92 25.97 25.62
CA GLY A 524 -13.48 26.15 26.96
C GLY A 524 -14.76 25.35 27.26
N ARG A 525 -15.42 24.80 26.24
CA ARG A 525 -16.64 23.99 26.37
C ARG A 525 -16.29 22.53 26.56
N VAL A 526 -16.99 21.86 27.47
CA VAL A 526 -16.87 20.40 27.63
C VAL A 526 -17.67 19.70 26.53
N VAL A 527 -17.06 18.74 25.90
CA VAL A 527 -17.61 17.96 24.80
C VAL A 527 -17.48 16.48 25.12
N PHE A 528 -18.51 15.72 24.77
CA PHE A 528 -18.56 14.28 24.97
C PHE A 528 -18.75 13.58 23.61
N SER A 529 -18.29 12.34 23.53
CA SER A 529 -18.58 11.50 22.35
C SER A 529 -18.98 10.10 22.78
N ASN A 530 -19.97 9.54 22.09
CA ASN A 530 -20.35 8.13 22.21
C ASN A 530 -19.74 7.27 21.07
N GLY A 531 -18.78 7.83 20.32
CA GLY A 531 -18.17 7.22 19.16
C GLY A 531 -18.91 7.50 17.84
N GLU A 532 -20.20 7.78 17.87
CA GLU A 532 -21.01 8.09 16.68
C GLU A 532 -21.28 9.59 16.52
N MET A 533 -21.54 10.27 17.64
CA MET A 533 -21.91 11.68 17.70
C MET A 533 -21.18 12.41 18.81
N PHE A 534 -21.13 13.73 18.69
CA PHE A 534 -20.63 14.66 19.71
C PHE A 534 -21.79 15.29 20.45
N TYR A 535 -21.58 15.50 21.73
CA TYR A 535 -22.52 16.07 22.68
C TYR A 535 -21.85 17.18 23.47
N THR A 536 -22.62 18.07 24.06
CA THR A 536 -22.14 19.12 24.98
C THR A 536 -23.11 19.27 26.13
N TYR A 537 -22.63 19.86 27.20
CA TYR A 537 -23.46 20.16 28.35
C TYR A 537 -24.12 21.53 28.21
N GLU A 538 -25.42 21.58 28.48
CA GLU A 538 -26.20 22.81 28.51
C GLU A 538 -26.67 23.12 29.93
N ASP A 539 -26.18 24.22 30.50
CA ASP A 539 -26.46 24.61 31.88
C ASP A 539 -27.92 24.93 32.16
N MET A 540 -28.60 25.59 31.21
CA MET A 540 -29.97 26.06 31.41
C MET A 540 -30.93 24.91 31.66
N ASN A 541 -30.72 23.80 31.01
CA ASN A 541 -31.58 22.60 31.10
C ASN A 541 -30.93 21.50 31.97
N ASP A 542 -29.73 21.75 32.52
CA ASP A 542 -28.93 20.76 33.26
C ASP A 542 -28.88 19.40 32.59
N SER A 543 -28.60 19.42 31.26
CA SER A 543 -28.64 18.23 30.40
C SER A 543 -27.51 18.16 29.42
N ILE A 544 -27.16 16.94 29.00
CA ILE A 544 -26.26 16.70 27.87
C ILE A 544 -27.09 16.63 26.60
N ILE A 545 -26.76 17.47 25.64
CA ILE A 545 -27.49 17.61 24.37
C ILE A 545 -26.53 17.32 23.17
N PRO A 546 -27.04 16.91 22.00
CA PRO A 546 -26.23 16.80 20.80
C PRO A 546 -25.57 18.14 20.43
N TYR A 547 -24.32 18.09 20.01
CA TYR A 547 -23.61 19.27 19.52
C TYR A 547 -23.81 19.37 18.00
N GLU A 548 -24.99 19.88 17.60
CA GLU A 548 -25.48 19.83 16.21
C GLU A 548 -24.48 20.38 15.20
N SER A 549 -23.94 21.59 15.42
CA SER A 549 -23.01 22.23 14.48
C SER A 549 -21.71 21.44 14.31
N MET A 550 -21.26 20.72 15.33
CA MET A 550 -20.10 19.83 15.23
C MET A 550 -20.47 18.55 14.49
N ASN A 551 -21.63 17.95 14.77
CA ASN A 551 -22.09 16.72 14.14
C ASN A 551 -22.35 16.88 12.65
N GLU A 552 -22.88 18.03 12.21
CA GLU A 552 -23.11 18.34 10.80
C GLU A 552 -21.79 18.51 10.02
N GLN A 553 -20.82 19.25 10.60
CA GLN A 553 -19.57 19.57 9.91
C GLN A 553 -18.49 18.47 10.01
N LEU A 554 -18.56 17.61 11.02
CA LEU A 554 -17.65 16.52 11.27
C LEU A 554 -18.34 15.15 11.24
N ALA A 555 -19.37 15.00 10.44
CA ALA A 555 -20.20 13.78 10.31
C ALA A 555 -19.37 12.51 10.00
N ASP A 556 -18.26 12.67 9.28
CA ASP A 556 -17.36 11.59 8.92
C ASP A 556 -16.41 11.15 10.05
N LEU A 557 -16.29 11.94 11.13
CA LEU A 557 -15.40 11.62 12.24
C LEU A 557 -16.10 10.68 13.22
N LYS A 558 -15.94 9.37 12.99
CA LYS A 558 -16.47 8.33 13.85
C LYS A 558 -15.38 7.71 14.73
N GLY A 559 -15.79 7.20 15.91
CA GLY A 559 -14.89 6.49 16.82
C GLY A 559 -13.85 7.38 17.48
N ILE A 560 -14.08 8.69 17.58
CA ILE A 560 -13.15 9.62 18.24
C ILE A 560 -13.08 9.29 19.72
N HIS A 561 -11.90 8.89 20.19
CA HIS A 561 -11.63 8.52 21.57
C HIS A 561 -10.72 9.51 22.31
N SER A 562 -9.99 10.36 21.59
CA SER A 562 -9.12 11.38 22.17
C SER A 562 -9.20 12.68 21.38
N VAL A 563 -9.29 13.80 22.09
CA VAL A 563 -9.13 15.14 21.51
C VAL A 563 -8.13 15.91 22.36
N SER A 564 -7.12 16.45 21.73
CA SER A 564 -6.10 17.26 22.40
C SER A 564 -5.91 18.61 21.71
N HIS A 565 -5.65 19.64 22.50
CA HIS A 565 -5.36 20.97 21.98
C HIS A 565 -4.01 20.95 21.22
N ALA A 566 -3.96 21.59 20.07
CA ALA A 566 -2.75 21.92 19.33
C ALA A 566 -2.50 23.44 19.41
N LYS A 567 -1.96 24.04 18.38
CA LYS A 567 -1.62 25.48 18.33
C LYS A 567 -2.86 26.34 18.05
N GLY A 568 -3.12 27.36 18.86
CA GLY A 568 -4.22 28.32 18.61
C GLY A 568 -5.60 27.65 18.68
N ASN A 569 -6.37 27.71 17.60
CA ASN A 569 -7.70 27.09 17.49
C ASN A 569 -7.66 25.70 16.85
N LEU A 570 -6.50 25.07 16.76
CA LEU A 570 -6.33 23.74 16.19
C LEU A 570 -6.42 22.69 17.30
N TYR A 571 -7.09 21.58 16.99
CA TYR A 571 -7.24 20.43 17.88
C TYR A 571 -7.00 19.14 17.09
N TRP A 572 -6.33 18.19 17.71
CA TRP A 572 -6.20 16.84 17.21
C TRP A 572 -7.38 15.98 17.64
N PHE A 573 -8.07 15.38 16.69
CA PHE A 573 -9.11 14.38 16.90
C PHE A 573 -8.55 13.03 16.51
N VAL A 574 -8.57 12.06 17.39
CA VAL A 574 -7.91 10.77 17.19
C VAL A 574 -8.93 9.64 17.31
N ASN A 575 -8.97 8.77 16.32
CA ASN A 575 -9.67 7.50 16.36
C ASN A 575 -8.68 6.33 16.16
N SER A 576 -9.18 5.08 16.08
CA SER A 576 -8.33 3.89 15.94
C SER A 576 -7.53 3.82 14.63
N LYS A 577 -7.85 4.65 13.63
CA LYS A 577 -7.25 4.58 12.28
C LYS A 577 -6.53 5.85 11.85
N MET A 578 -6.90 6.99 12.40
CA MET A 578 -6.45 8.30 11.91
C MET A 578 -6.36 9.33 13.04
N ALA A 579 -5.47 10.30 12.84
CA ALA A 579 -5.48 11.56 13.56
C ALA A 579 -5.86 12.69 12.60
N TYR A 580 -6.82 13.51 13.03
CA TYR A 580 -7.35 14.64 12.26
C TYR A 580 -6.96 15.95 12.95
N LEU A 581 -6.31 16.85 12.24
CA LEU A 581 -6.10 18.20 12.71
C LEU A 581 -7.32 19.04 12.31
N VAL A 582 -8.09 19.48 13.28
CA VAL A 582 -9.34 20.22 13.08
C VAL A 582 -9.18 21.64 13.59
N LYS A 583 -9.51 22.61 12.76
CA LYS A 583 -9.64 24.00 13.16
C LYS A 583 -11.03 24.21 13.77
N CYS A 584 -11.04 24.68 15.03
CA CYS A 584 -12.28 24.89 15.79
C CYS A 584 -12.45 26.37 16.11
N GLU A 585 -13.28 27.07 15.36
CA GLU A 585 -13.59 28.50 15.56
C GLU A 585 -15.06 28.68 15.93
N MET A 586 -15.37 28.94 17.20
CA MET A 586 -16.75 28.98 17.74
C MET A 586 -17.55 27.74 17.33
N ASN A 587 -18.44 27.83 16.37
CA ASN A 587 -19.28 26.75 15.85
C ASN A 587 -18.89 26.33 14.41
N VAL A 588 -17.68 26.69 13.96
CA VAL A 588 -17.14 26.30 12.66
C VAL A 588 -16.01 25.32 12.87
N PHE A 589 -16.13 24.14 12.28
CA PHE A 589 -15.19 23.04 12.40
C PHE A 589 -14.72 22.63 11.01
N ARG A 590 -13.41 22.65 10.78
CA ARG A 590 -12.81 22.32 9.51
C ARG A 590 -11.60 21.39 9.70
N ILE A 591 -11.57 20.28 8.98
CA ILE A 591 -10.43 19.39 8.95
C ILE A 591 -9.35 20.02 8.09
N GLU A 592 -8.18 20.25 8.66
CA GLU A 592 -7.01 20.82 7.97
C GLU A 592 -6.07 19.71 7.48
N HIS A 593 -5.83 18.70 8.30
CA HIS A 593 -4.94 17.58 7.97
C HIS A 593 -5.49 16.25 8.48
N ARG A 594 -5.11 15.18 7.80
CA ARG A 594 -5.39 13.79 8.17
C ARG A 594 -4.11 12.98 8.13
N ILE A 595 -3.86 12.20 9.18
CA ILE A 595 -2.70 11.34 9.32
C ILE A 595 -3.19 9.93 9.58
N PRO A 596 -3.13 9.05 8.57
CA PRO A 596 -3.55 7.67 8.73
C PRO A 596 -2.50 6.87 9.51
N PHE A 597 -2.95 6.01 10.40
CA PHE A 597 -2.05 5.18 11.21
C PHE A 597 -1.40 4.03 10.43
N SER A 598 -1.86 3.76 9.21
CA SER A 598 -1.16 2.88 8.27
C SER A 598 0.27 3.32 7.94
N LEU A 599 0.60 4.60 8.19
CA LEU A 599 1.97 5.12 8.08
C LEU A 599 2.96 4.46 9.05
N PHE A 600 2.47 3.98 10.16
CA PHE A 600 3.30 3.52 11.29
C PHE A 600 3.39 1.98 11.37
N ASP A 601 3.03 1.24 10.32
CA ASP A 601 3.22 -0.22 10.15
C ASP A 601 3.19 -1.04 11.45
N GLY A 602 2.00 -1.25 12.00
CA GLY A 602 1.81 -2.07 13.21
C GLY A 602 2.23 -1.44 14.53
N LEU A 603 2.72 -0.19 14.51
CA LEU A 603 3.00 0.58 15.74
C LEU A 603 1.76 1.33 16.25
N SER A 604 0.64 1.28 15.53
CA SER A 604 -0.60 1.94 15.93
C SER A 604 -1.20 1.29 17.19
N ILE A 605 -1.81 2.12 18.04
CA ILE A 605 -2.57 1.69 19.20
C ILE A 605 -4.06 1.84 18.86
N GLU A 606 -4.78 0.73 18.72
CA GLU A 606 -6.16 0.73 18.21
C GLU A 606 -7.13 1.53 19.08
N GLU A 607 -6.95 1.55 20.41
CA GLU A 607 -7.96 2.11 21.32
C GLU A 607 -7.46 3.28 22.19
N ARG A 608 -6.19 3.67 22.11
CA ARG A 608 -5.57 4.61 23.06
C ARG A 608 -4.51 5.52 22.49
N ALA A 609 -4.46 5.70 21.18
CA ALA A 609 -3.54 6.67 20.61
C ALA A 609 -3.83 8.05 21.18
N ALA A 610 -2.86 8.64 21.88
CA ALA A 610 -2.94 9.98 22.44
C ALA A 610 -2.04 10.93 21.64
N MET A 611 -2.49 12.17 21.52
CA MET A 611 -1.71 13.23 20.92
C MET A 611 -1.35 14.27 21.97
N VAL A 612 -0.08 14.55 22.12
CA VAL A 612 0.45 15.54 23.06
C VAL A 612 1.03 16.72 22.31
N TYR A 613 0.62 17.93 22.64
CA TYR A 613 1.15 19.15 22.04
C TYR A 613 2.19 19.81 22.96
N ASP A 614 3.37 20.02 22.43
CA ASP A 614 4.42 20.79 23.10
C ASP A 614 4.40 22.25 22.64
N LYS A 615 4.11 23.13 23.58
CA LYS A 615 4.06 24.58 23.33
C LYS A 615 5.44 25.18 23.01
N ALA A 616 6.52 24.58 23.52
CA ALA A 616 7.86 25.12 23.35
C ALA A 616 8.39 24.90 21.92
N SER A 617 8.22 23.68 21.38
CA SER A 617 8.63 23.34 20.01
C SER A 617 7.57 23.67 18.95
N GLY A 618 6.28 23.80 19.36
CA GLY A 618 5.17 23.93 18.44
C GLY A 618 4.79 22.63 17.69
N SER A 619 5.37 21.52 18.08
CA SER A 619 5.13 20.20 17.50
C SER A 619 4.11 19.41 18.32
N SER A 620 3.44 18.46 17.67
CA SER A 620 2.57 17.48 18.32
C SER A 620 3.22 16.11 18.30
N TYR A 621 3.04 15.34 19.35
CA TYR A 621 3.60 14.00 19.50
C TYR A 621 2.47 12.98 19.59
N LEU A 622 2.45 12.03 18.66
CA LEU A 622 1.54 10.88 18.68
C LEU A 622 2.19 9.74 19.43
N CYS A 623 1.52 9.30 20.49
CA CYS A 623 1.94 8.16 21.29
C CYS A 623 1.58 6.85 20.56
N LEU A 624 2.57 6.00 20.32
CA LEU A 624 2.47 4.75 19.57
C LEU A 624 2.91 3.55 20.44
N ASN A 625 2.72 2.36 19.92
CA ASN A 625 3.27 1.17 20.54
C ASN A 625 4.77 1.09 20.24
N ASN A 626 5.59 1.15 21.26
CA ASN A 626 7.05 1.14 21.17
C ASN A 626 7.68 2.32 20.38
N ALA A 627 6.93 3.36 20.10
CA ALA A 627 7.37 4.50 19.31
C ALA A 627 6.67 5.80 19.71
N VAL A 628 7.23 6.91 19.28
CA VAL A 628 6.62 8.25 19.34
C VAL A 628 6.76 8.89 17.96
N ALA A 629 5.67 9.42 17.40
CA ALA A 629 5.75 10.21 16.18
C ALA A 629 5.63 11.71 16.51
N ARG A 630 6.53 12.52 15.92
CA ARG A 630 6.43 13.98 15.92
C ARG A 630 5.68 14.42 14.68
N ILE A 631 4.74 15.30 14.84
CA ILE A 631 3.91 15.85 13.78
C ILE A 631 3.97 17.36 13.85
N ASP A 632 4.48 17.96 12.79
CA ASP A 632 4.52 19.39 12.62
C ASP A 632 3.21 19.85 11.96
N SER A 633 2.54 20.85 12.55
CA SER A 633 1.26 21.35 12.05
C SER A 633 1.38 22.42 10.95
N ASP A 634 2.59 22.85 10.63
CA ASP A 634 2.86 23.91 9.67
C ASP A 634 3.18 23.34 8.27
N SER A 635 2.17 23.27 7.41
CA SER A 635 2.33 22.82 6.03
C SER A 635 3.21 23.73 5.16
N SER A 636 3.55 24.93 5.62
CA SER A 636 4.49 25.81 4.91
C SER A 636 5.93 25.29 4.90
N LEU A 637 6.24 24.34 5.82
CA LEU A 637 7.53 23.66 5.88
C LEU A 637 7.73 22.65 4.74
N LEU A 638 6.66 22.22 4.07
CA LEU A 638 6.75 21.26 2.99
C LEU A 638 7.27 21.90 1.71
N TYR A 639 8.23 21.25 1.08
CA TYR A 639 8.67 21.61 -0.27
C TYR A 639 7.53 21.37 -1.27
N LYS A 640 7.22 22.39 -2.07
CA LYS A 640 6.21 22.27 -3.13
C LYS A 640 6.87 21.80 -4.41
N SER A 641 6.52 20.61 -4.84
CA SER A 641 7.02 20.03 -6.08
C SER A 641 6.75 20.92 -7.29
N SER A 642 7.73 21.03 -8.16
CA SER A 642 7.60 21.71 -9.47
C SER A 642 6.97 20.80 -10.53
N ILE A 643 6.94 19.47 -10.30
CA ILE A 643 6.34 18.52 -11.24
C ILE A 643 4.81 18.54 -11.09
N ARG A 644 4.13 18.84 -12.20
CA ARG A 644 2.69 18.67 -12.29
C ARG A 644 2.37 17.19 -12.46
N ARG A 645 1.90 16.56 -11.41
CA ARG A 645 1.50 15.15 -11.45
C ARG A 645 0.35 14.96 -12.41
N SER A 646 0.52 14.07 -13.37
CA SER A 646 -0.52 13.69 -14.32
C SER A 646 -0.91 12.23 -14.11
N LEU A 647 -2.18 11.93 -14.35
CA LEU A 647 -2.67 10.56 -14.45
C LEU A 647 -2.69 10.20 -15.92
N TRP A 648 -2.10 9.05 -16.27
CA TRP A 648 -2.18 8.56 -17.65
C TRP A 648 -2.43 7.06 -17.69
N ILE A 649 -2.82 6.57 -18.85
CA ILE A 649 -2.99 5.14 -19.10
C ILE A 649 -1.65 4.59 -19.58
N SER A 650 -1.02 3.73 -18.79
CA SER A 650 0.27 3.10 -19.11
C SER A 650 0.12 1.92 -20.07
N ALA A 651 -0.99 1.17 -19.97
CA ALA A 651 -1.27 0.06 -20.86
C ALA A 651 -2.78 -0.18 -21.03
N ILE A 652 -3.13 -0.58 -22.24
CA ILE A 652 -4.45 -1.15 -22.56
C ILE A 652 -4.21 -2.57 -23.00
N THR A 653 -4.75 -3.53 -22.25
CA THR A 653 -4.68 -4.94 -22.60
C THR A 653 -6.07 -5.44 -22.96
N THR A 654 -6.18 -6.08 -24.11
CA THR A 654 -7.42 -6.72 -24.54
C THR A 654 -7.25 -8.22 -24.58
N GLU A 655 -8.26 -8.94 -24.12
CA GLU A 655 -8.23 -10.39 -23.97
C GLU A 655 -9.46 -11.03 -24.60
N SER A 656 -9.25 -12.16 -25.26
CA SER A 656 -10.34 -13.03 -25.69
C SER A 656 -10.55 -14.16 -24.69
N GLU A 657 -11.68 -14.19 -24.03
CA GLU A 657 -12.02 -15.29 -23.10
C GLU A 657 -12.11 -16.67 -23.78
N TRP A 658 -12.36 -16.70 -25.09
CA TRP A 658 -12.51 -17.95 -25.85
C TRP A 658 -11.16 -18.55 -26.27
N THR A 659 -10.22 -17.70 -26.63
CA THR A 659 -8.91 -18.15 -27.17
C THR A 659 -7.76 -17.92 -26.22
N GLY A 660 -7.97 -17.17 -25.14
CA GLY A 660 -6.90 -16.72 -24.23
C GLY A 660 -5.91 -15.76 -24.88
N LYS A 661 -6.20 -15.26 -26.09
CA LYS A 661 -5.32 -14.34 -26.80
C LYS A 661 -5.31 -12.98 -26.13
N ILE A 662 -4.13 -12.51 -25.75
CA ILE A 662 -3.92 -11.19 -25.16
C ILE A 662 -3.23 -10.30 -26.21
N LYS A 663 -3.69 -9.04 -26.31
CA LYS A 663 -3.11 -8.02 -27.20
C LYS A 663 -2.93 -6.72 -26.43
N LYS A 664 -1.72 -6.18 -26.43
CA LYS A 664 -1.44 -4.82 -25.91
C LYS A 664 -1.74 -3.80 -27.02
N MET A 665 -2.39 -2.70 -26.67
CA MET A 665 -2.82 -1.67 -27.64
C MET A 665 -2.12 -0.34 -27.35
N SER A 666 -1.95 0.47 -28.38
CA SER A 666 -1.41 1.82 -28.26
C SER A 666 -2.47 2.78 -27.73
N VAL A 667 -2.09 3.58 -26.73
CA VAL A 667 -2.94 4.64 -26.17
C VAL A 667 -3.10 5.83 -27.14
N GLN A 668 -2.19 5.99 -28.11
CA GLN A 668 -2.11 7.16 -28.98
C GLN A 668 -2.84 7.03 -30.34
N LYS A 669 -3.25 5.82 -30.74
CA LYS A 669 -3.94 5.55 -32.00
C LYS A 669 -5.44 5.35 -31.75
N GLU A 670 -6.27 5.48 -32.83
CA GLU A 670 -7.68 5.11 -32.78
C GLU A 670 -7.86 3.76 -32.07
N ASN A 671 -8.47 3.77 -30.92
CA ASN A 671 -8.62 2.58 -30.09
C ASN A 671 -9.86 1.81 -30.56
N LYS A 672 -9.69 1.04 -31.63
CA LYS A 672 -10.67 0.06 -32.11
C LYS A 672 -10.31 -1.31 -31.62
N ILE A 673 -11.21 -1.94 -30.88
CA ILE A 673 -11.04 -3.25 -30.27
C ILE A 673 -11.82 -4.27 -31.07
N ASP A 674 -11.16 -5.34 -31.49
CA ASP A 674 -11.81 -6.43 -32.20
C ASP A 674 -12.88 -7.10 -31.31
N ALA A 675 -14.00 -7.51 -31.91
CA ALA A 675 -15.14 -8.06 -31.20
C ALA A 675 -14.85 -9.30 -30.34
N ASP A 676 -13.83 -10.07 -30.70
CA ASP A 676 -13.38 -11.26 -29.99
C ASP A 676 -12.43 -10.94 -28.83
N LEU A 677 -11.87 -9.72 -28.77
CA LEU A 677 -10.96 -9.23 -27.74
C LEU A 677 -11.68 -8.28 -26.77
N ASN A 678 -12.94 -8.51 -26.47
CA ASN A 678 -13.85 -7.60 -25.78
C ASN A 678 -13.72 -7.54 -24.23
N THR A 679 -12.75 -8.23 -23.66
CA THR A 679 -12.35 -8.03 -22.27
C THR A 679 -11.19 -7.05 -22.26
N VAL A 680 -11.39 -5.86 -21.65
CA VAL A 680 -10.45 -4.75 -21.71
C VAL A 680 -9.95 -4.43 -20.30
N CYS A 681 -8.65 -4.40 -20.12
CA CYS A 681 -8.00 -3.98 -18.89
C CYS A 681 -7.21 -2.70 -19.12
N PHE A 682 -7.53 -1.66 -18.35
CA PHE A 682 -6.80 -0.41 -18.31
C PHE A 682 -5.85 -0.45 -17.11
N SER A 683 -4.56 -0.24 -17.35
CA SER A 683 -3.56 0.02 -16.34
C SER A 683 -3.23 1.50 -16.34
N LEU A 684 -3.31 2.11 -15.18
CA LEU A 684 -3.06 3.53 -15.00
C LEU A 684 -1.74 3.74 -14.27
N CYS A 685 -1.11 4.84 -14.52
CA CYS A 685 0.05 5.33 -13.79
C CYS A 685 -0.24 6.69 -13.18
N TYR A 686 0.07 6.80 -11.89
CA TYR A 686 0.06 8.04 -11.14
C TYR A 686 1.25 8.02 -10.18
N PRO A 687 2.43 8.56 -10.56
CA PRO A 687 3.69 8.38 -9.85
C PRO A 687 3.75 9.22 -8.57
N VAL A 688 3.04 8.76 -7.56
CA VAL A 688 2.98 9.30 -6.22
C VAL A 688 3.42 8.23 -5.25
N TYR A 689 4.49 8.49 -4.53
CA TYR A 689 5.16 7.50 -3.68
C TYR A 689 4.76 7.59 -2.21
N ASN A 690 4.12 8.70 -1.79
CA ASN A 690 3.53 8.88 -0.46
C ASN A 690 2.05 8.47 -0.49
N ASP A 691 1.74 7.33 0.08
CA ASP A 691 0.56 6.49 -0.16
C ASP A 691 -0.80 6.95 0.38
N TYR A 692 -0.93 8.08 1.05
CA TYR A 692 -2.12 8.23 1.93
C TYR A 692 -3.06 9.36 1.58
N THR A 693 -2.88 9.94 0.43
CA THR A 693 -3.60 11.19 0.14
C THR A 693 -4.62 11.11 -0.98
N TYR A 694 -4.76 9.98 -1.68
CA TYR A 694 -5.70 9.93 -2.79
C TYR A 694 -6.51 8.63 -2.86
N LYS A 695 -7.68 8.76 -3.46
CA LYS A 695 -8.56 7.67 -3.89
C LYS A 695 -8.66 7.68 -5.41
N VAL A 696 -9.03 6.55 -5.99
CA VAL A 696 -9.29 6.41 -7.42
C VAL A 696 -10.75 6.01 -7.65
N ARG A 697 -11.36 6.56 -8.69
CA ARG A 697 -12.66 6.12 -9.18
C ARG A 697 -12.68 6.03 -10.70
N TYR A 698 -13.48 5.12 -11.19
CA TYR A 698 -13.58 4.78 -12.59
C TYR A 698 -15.00 4.94 -13.10
N LYS A 699 -15.14 5.35 -14.35
CA LYS A 699 -16.41 5.43 -15.06
C LYS A 699 -16.20 4.96 -16.50
N LEU A 700 -17.13 4.18 -17.04
CA LEU A 700 -17.14 3.77 -18.43
C LEU A 700 -18.45 4.26 -19.07
N GLU A 701 -18.42 5.46 -19.66
CA GLU A 701 -19.55 6.01 -20.39
C GLU A 701 -19.89 5.13 -21.60
N GLY A 702 -21.14 4.90 -21.86
CA GLY A 702 -21.62 3.89 -22.81
C GLY A 702 -21.97 2.54 -22.18
N LEU A 703 -21.46 2.25 -20.97
CA LEU A 703 -21.86 1.08 -20.18
C LEU A 703 -22.61 1.50 -18.91
N SER A 704 -22.09 2.47 -18.17
CA SER A 704 -22.69 3.02 -16.95
C SER A 704 -22.25 4.46 -16.74
N ASP A 705 -23.17 5.30 -16.28
CA ASP A 705 -22.90 6.70 -15.93
C ASP A 705 -22.52 6.90 -14.46
N GLN A 706 -22.39 5.84 -13.69
CA GLN A 706 -22.00 5.90 -12.29
C GLN A 706 -20.49 5.75 -12.11
N TRP A 707 -19.94 6.54 -11.18
CA TRP A 707 -18.57 6.38 -10.72
C TRP A 707 -18.48 5.19 -9.76
N VAL A 708 -17.47 4.37 -9.96
CA VAL A 708 -17.17 3.20 -9.12
C VAL A 708 -15.81 3.42 -8.47
N GLU A 709 -15.75 3.39 -7.15
CA GLU A 709 -14.47 3.43 -6.43
C GLU A 709 -13.60 2.21 -6.82
N GLY A 710 -12.34 2.46 -7.01
CA GLY A 710 -11.33 1.46 -7.31
C GLY A 710 -10.40 1.20 -6.14
N ASP A 711 -9.60 0.16 -6.28
CA ASP A 711 -8.51 -0.12 -5.38
C ASP A 711 -7.22 0.63 -5.82
N ARG A 712 -6.20 0.54 -4.98
CA ARG A 712 -4.89 1.18 -5.25
C ARG A 712 -4.06 0.48 -6.33
N SER A 713 -4.54 -0.61 -6.90
CA SER A 713 -3.82 -1.29 -7.98
C SER A 713 -3.77 -0.48 -9.27
N LEU A 714 -4.56 0.61 -9.35
CA LEU A 714 -4.69 1.46 -10.52
C LEU A 714 -5.00 0.67 -11.80
N GLN A 715 -5.68 -0.47 -11.64
CA GLN A 715 -6.11 -1.32 -12.73
C GLN A 715 -7.62 -1.48 -12.74
N LYS A 716 -8.21 -1.39 -13.93
CA LYS A 716 -9.64 -1.63 -14.11
C LYS A 716 -9.90 -2.54 -15.27
N LYS A 717 -10.45 -3.71 -14.99
CA LYS A 717 -10.84 -4.70 -15.99
C LYS A 717 -12.35 -4.65 -16.21
N TYR A 718 -12.74 -4.57 -17.48
CA TYR A 718 -14.12 -4.71 -17.95
C TYR A 718 -14.22 -5.96 -18.80
N THR A 719 -15.07 -6.89 -18.41
CA THR A 719 -15.24 -8.18 -19.08
C THR A 719 -16.40 -8.14 -20.06
N ARG A 720 -16.26 -8.76 -21.23
CA ARG A 720 -17.33 -8.97 -22.22
C ARG A 720 -18.05 -7.68 -22.63
N LEU A 721 -17.32 -6.63 -22.91
CA LEU A 721 -17.94 -5.39 -23.38
C LEU A 721 -18.75 -5.66 -24.67
N PRO A 722 -20.01 -5.23 -24.73
CA PRO A 722 -20.78 -5.25 -25.97
C PRO A 722 -20.10 -4.40 -27.05
N PHE A 723 -20.43 -4.63 -28.31
CA PHE A 723 -19.96 -3.72 -29.38
C PHE A 723 -20.63 -2.36 -29.22
N GLY A 724 -19.84 -1.29 -29.42
CA GLY A 724 -20.29 0.08 -29.22
C GLY A 724 -19.13 1.04 -28.96
N SER A 725 -19.46 2.32 -28.85
CA SER A 725 -18.51 3.37 -28.50
C SER A 725 -18.55 3.65 -27.01
N TYR A 726 -17.37 3.76 -26.41
CA TYR A 726 -17.19 3.94 -24.97
C TYR A 726 -16.22 5.07 -24.70
N VAL A 727 -16.37 5.72 -23.53
CA VAL A 727 -15.38 6.65 -23.01
C VAL A 727 -14.99 6.20 -21.62
N PHE A 728 -13.75 5.69 -21.49
CA PHE A 728 -13.17 5.36 -20.19
C PHE A 728 -12.70 6.65 -19.52
N LYS A 729 -13.12 6.85 -18.26
CA LYS A 729 -12.68 7.95 -17.40
C LYS A 729 -12.17 7.39 -16.08
N ALA A 730 -11.03 7.90 -15.64
CA ALA A 730 -10.49 7.62 -14.32
C ALA A 730 -10.08 8.92 -13.65
N GLU A 731 -10.42 9.06 -12.39
CA GLU A 731 -10.09 10.23 -11.56
C GLU A 731 -9.32 9.78 -10.32
N ILE A 732 -8.27 10.53 -10.06
CA ILE A 732 -7.61 10.55 -8.75
C ILE A 732 -8.16 11.76 -8.00
N TYR A 733 -8.66 11.53 -6.81
CA TYR A 733 -9.27 12.58 -6.01
C TYR A 733 -8.88 12.46 -4.53
N ASN A 734 -8.91 13.59 -3.84
CA ASN A 734 -8.76 13.66 -2.40
C ASN A 734 -9.98 14.40 -1.86
N GLU A 735 -10.82 13.69 -1.10
CA GLU A 735 -12.05 14.19 -0.48
C GLU A 735 -13.02 14.87 -1.45
N ASN A 736 -12.80 16.13 -1.77
CA ASN A 736 -13.67 16.93 -2.66
C ASN A 736 -12.92 17.53 -3.85
N GLU A 737 -11.60 17.31 -3.95
CA GLU A 737 -10.78 17.87 -5.01
C GLU A 737 -10.31 16.78 -5.98
N VAL A 738 -10.56 16.99 -7.27
CA VAL A 738 -10.01 16.12 -8.33
C VAL A 738 -8.57 16.55 -8.58
N LEU A 739 -7.64 15.66 -8.23
CA LEU A 739 -6.20 15.89 -8.40
C LEU A 739 -5.74 15.64 -9.83
N ALA A 740 -6.29 14.61 -10.47
CA ALA A 740 -5.98 14.26 -11.85
C ALA A 740 -7.13 13.50 -12.49
N LEU A 741 -7.30 13.68 -13.80
CA LEU A 741 -8.31 13.01 -14.63
C LEU A 741 -7.66 12.52 -15.90
N VAL A 742 -7.98 11.31 -16.32
CA VAL A 742 -7.67 10.78 -17.64
C VAL A 742 -8.95 10.34 -18.35
N THR A 743 -9.01 10.61 -19.64
CA THR A 743 -10.16 10.24 -20.49
C THR A 743 -9.65 9.56 -21.75
N LEU A 744 -10.24 8.43 -22.11
CA LEU A 744 -9.90 7.70 -23.34
C LEU A 744 -11.17 7.23 -24.05
N PRO A 745 -11.47 7.73 -25.23
CA PRO A 745 -12.50 7.18 -26.10
C PRO A 745 -11.98 5.91 -26.82
N PHE A 746 -12.83 4.89 -26.92
CA PHE A 746 -12.55 3.69 -27.68
C PHE A 746 -13.82 3.05 -28.24
N GLU A 747 -13.68 2.18 -29.21
CA GLU A 747 -14.80 1.48 -29.86
C GLU A 747 -14.55 -0.02 -29.86
N VAL A 748 -15.51 -0.79 -29.40
CA VAL A 748 -15.54 -2.24 -29.57
C VAL A 748 -16.28 -2.54 -30.88
N LEU A 749 -15.56 -3.12 -31.85
CA LEU A 749 -16.09 -3.39 -33.18
C LEU A 749 -17.21 -4.45 -33.14
N ARG A 750 -18.09 -4.38 -34.12
CA ARG A 750 -19.14 -5.42 -34.28
C ARG A 750 -18.50 -6.73 -34.72
N PRO A 751 -18.96 -7.88 -34.20
CA PRO A 751 -18.57 -9.19 -34.74
C PRO A 751 -18.87 -9.27 -36.23
N TRP A 752 -18.00 -9.92 -37.02
CA TRP A 752 -18.16 -10.04 -38.46
C TRP A 752 -19.54 -10.57 -38.88
N PHE A 753 -20.12 -11.50 -38.07
CA PHE A 753 -21.43 -12.10 -38.30
C PHE A 753 -22.61 -11.15 -38.01
N LEU A 754 -22.39 -10.02 -37.30
CA LEU A 754 -23.33 -8.92 -37.10
C LEU A 754 -22.98 -7.69 -37.97
N SER A 755 -22.03 -7.80 -38.86
CA SER A 755 -21.71 -6.74 -39.79
C SER A 755 -22.87 -6.52 -40.78
N TYR A 756 -23.00 -5.31 -41.33
CA TYR A 756 -24.05 -5.00 -42.29
C TYR A 756 -23.98 -5.96 -43.48
N TRP A 757 -22.79 -6.36 -43.93
CA TRP A 757 -22.58 -7.31 -45.01
C TRP A 757 -23.04 -8.72 -44.65
N ALA A 758 -22.80 -9.17 -43.45
CA ALA A 758 -23.27 -10.47 -42.97
C ALA A 758 -24.81 -10.51 -42.85
N ILE A 759 -25.39 -9.45 -42.26
CA ILE A 759 -26.86 -9.30 -42.15
C ILE A 759 -27.50 -9.29 -43.56
N THR A 760 -26.92 -8.53 -44.49
CA THR A 760 -27.39 -8.50 -45.87
C THR A 760 -27.27 -9.88 -46.51
N GLY A 761 -26.15 -10.59 -46.22
CA GLY A 761 -25.95 -11.99 -46.63
C GLY A 761 -27.00 -12.91 -46.08
N TYR A 762 -27.36 -12.81 -44.80
CA TYR A 762 -28.42 -13.62 -44.15
C TYR A 762 -29.78 -13.33 -44.76
N VAL A 763 -30.10 -12.05 -45.03
CA VAL A 763 -31.35 -11.68 -45.72
C VAL A 763 -31.39 -12.24 -47.13
N LEU A 764 -30.25 -12.17 -47.88
CA LEU A 764 -30.19 -12.78 -49.21
C LEU A 764 -30.31 -14.30 -49.18
N ILE A 765 -29.65 -14.97 -48.23
CA ILE A 765 -29.80 -16.44 -48.06
C ILE A 765 -31.24 -16.78 -47.67
N GLY A 766 -31.86 -16.01 -46.77
CA GLY A 766 -33.25 -16.14 -46.35
C GLY A 766 -34.19 -16.02 -47.57
N LEU A 767 -33.97 -14.99 -48.40
CA LEU A 767 -34.74 -14.80 -49.67
C LEU A 767 -34.51 -15.95 -50.65
N LEU A 768 -33.26 -16.40 -50.77
CA LEU A 768 -32.95 -17.56 -51.64
C LEU A 768 -33.62 -18.86 -51.17
N LEU A 769 -33.66 -19.07 -49.86
CA LEU A 769 -34.36 -20.19 -49.24
C LEU A 769 -35.85 -20.09 -49.47
N LEU A 770 -36.46 -18.88 -49.34
CA LEU A 770 -37.86 -18.63 -49.65
C LEU A 770 -38.16 -18.88 -51.13
N LEU A 771 -37.31 -18.42 -52.04
CA LEU A 771 -37.44 -18.70 -53.45
C LEU A 771 -37.28 -20.20 -53.76
N LEU A 772 -36.35 -20.88 -53.11
CA LEU A 772 -36.19 -22.32 -53.22
C LEU A 772 -37.41 -23.06 -52.69
N LEU A 773 -37.99 -22.64 -51.58
CA LEU A 773 -39.20 -23.17 -51.01
C LEU A 773 -40.37 -22.95 -51.96
N GLN A 774 -40.49 -21.72 -52.50
CA GLN A 774 -41.52 -21.44 -53.53
C GLN A 774 -41.31 -22.32 -54.80
N TYR A 775 -40.05 -22.50 -55.19
CA TYR A 775 -39.76 -23.37 -56.32
C TYR A 775 -40.13 -24.85 -56.06
N ILE A 776 -39.79 -25.32 -54.82
CA ILE A 776 -40.15 -26.69 -54.39
C ILE A 776 -41.70 -26.85 -54.33
N VAL A 777 -42.40 -25.85 -53.76
CA VAL A 777 -43.86 -25.82 -53.74
C VAL A 777 -44.43 -25.76 -55.14
N TYR A 778 -43.88 -24.89 -56.00
CA TYR A 778 -44.30 -24.80 -57.39
C TYR A 778 -44.07 -26.13 -58.14
N GLN A 779 -42.91 -26.76 -57.98
CA GLN A 779 -42.63 -28.09 -58.56
C GLN A 779 -43.55 -29.18 -57.97
N SER A 780 -43.84 -29.08 -56.67
CA SER A 780 -44.77 -30.02 -56.00
C SER A 780 -46.25 -29.87 -56.54
N VAL A 781 -46.63 -28.59 -56.71
CA VAL A 781 -47.95 -28.28 -57.28
C VAL A 781 -48.00 -28.67 -58.77
N LYS A 782 -46.92 -28.42 -59.52
CA LYS A 782 -46.81 -28.87 -60.92
C LYS A 782 -46.86 -30.39 -61.04
N LYS A 783 -46.08 -31.10 -60.20
CA LYS A 783 -46.13 -32.58 -60.13
C LYS A 783 -47.47 -33.12 -59.68
N LYS A 784 -48.21 -32.41 -58.82
CA LYS A 784 -49.59 -32.79 -58.47
C LYS A 784 -50.52 -32.57 -59.65
N LYS A 785 -50.36 -31.44 -60.36
CA LYS A 785 -51.18 -31.23 -61.59
C LYS A 785 -50.86 -32.23 -62.67
N ASP A 786 -49.64 -32.56 -62.92
CA ASP A 786 -49.21 -33.56 -63.86
C ASP A 786 -49.73 -34.98 -63.44
N ARG A 787 -49.75 -35.28 -62.13
CA ARG A 787 -50.28 -36.54 -61.61
C ARG A 787 -51.80 -36.62 -61.72
N VAL A 788 -52.47 -35.47 -61.55
CA VAL A 788 -53.96 -35.47 -61.76
C VAL A 788 -54.34 -35.68 -63.20
N ILE A 789 -53.53 -35.13 -64.12
CA ILE A 789 -53.70 -35.35 -65.55
C ILE A 789 -53.35 -36.81 -65.94
N GLU A 790 -52.30 -37.40 -65.32
CA GLU A 790 -51.92 -38.78 -65.49
C GLU A 790 -52.89 -39.76 -64.82
N GLN A 791 -53.41 -39.41 -63.66
CA GLN A 791 -54.44 -40.25 -62.96
C GLN A 791 -55.74 -40.27 -63.69
N GLN A 792 -56.13 -39.24 -64.45
CA GLN A 792 -57.30 -39.30 -65.35
C GLN A 792 -57.09 -40.22 -66.59
N ARG A 793 -55.81 -40.47 -66.94
CA ARG A 793 -55.41 -41.43 -67.95
C ARG A 793 -55.30 -42.88 -67.44
N ILE A 794 -54.94 -43.02 -66.15
CA ILE A 794 -54.63 -44.30 -65.52
C ILE A 794 -55.91 -44.90 -64.82
N THR A 795 -56.93 -44.11 -64.52
CA THR A 795 -58.20 -44.62 -63.94
C THR A 795 -58.99 -45.48 -64.92
N HIS A 796 -58.57 -45.48 -66.17
CA HIS A 796 -59.15 -46.43 -67.20
C HIS A 796 -58.34 -47.67 -67.40
N GLN A 797 -57.19 -47.84 -66.76
CA GLN A 797 -56.32 -49.04 -66.89
C GLN A 797 -56.03 -49.75 -65.56
N ALA A 798 -56.45 -49.20 -64.44
CA ALA A 798 -56.01 -49.67 -63.10
C ALA A 798 -57.08 -50.45 -62.28
N GLU A 799 -58.20 -50.88 -62.90
CA GLU A 799 -59.13 -51.78 -62.19
C GLU A 799 -58.66 -53.24 -62.15
N ILE A 800 -57.43 -53.47 -62.74
CA ILE A 800 -56.94 -54.89 -62.87
C ILE A 800 -55.70 -55.17 -62.00
N GLU A 801 -54.98 -54.15 -61.48
CA GLU A 801 -53.72 -54.35 -60.73
C GLU A 801 -53.78 -54.07 -59.24
N ILE A 802 -54.92 -53.85 -58.63
CA ILE A 802 -55.05 -53.37 -57.23
C ILE A 802 -54.95 -54.50 -56.15
N GLN A 803 -54.82 -55.76 -56.58
CA GLN A 803 -54.77 -56.82 -55.52
C GLN A 803 -53.36 -57.30 -55.14
N GLU A 804 -52.30 -56.93 -55.80
CA GLU A 804 -50.93 -57.47 -55.47
C GLU A 804 -49.95 -56.59 -54.78
N LYS A 805 -50.20 -55.30 -54.57
CA LYS A 805 -49.23 -54.40 -53.96
C LYS A 805 -49.48 -53.96 -52.53
N LYS A 806 -50.53 -54.56 -51.88
CA LYS A 806 -50.86 -54.11 -50.48
C LYS A 806 -50.07 -54.80 -49.39
N ILE A 807 -49.14 -55.68 -49.73
CA ILE A 807 -48.33 -56.42 -48.73
C ILE A 807 -46.91 -55.91 -48.49
N ILE A 808 -46.32 -55.11 -49.42
CA ILE A 808 -44.90 -54.74 -49.36
C ILE A 808 -44.64 -53.36 -48.70
N GLU A 809 -45.69 -52.56 -48.52
CA GLU A 809 -45.56 -51.17 -48.05
C GLU A 809 -45.62 -51.00 -46.52
N LEU A 810 -46.04 -52.03 -45.80
CA LEU A 810 -46.09 -51.98 -44.35
C LEU A 810 -44.81 -52.33 -43.59
N GLU A 811 -43.84 -52.91 -44.25
CA GLU A 811 -42.58 -53.30 -43.65
C GLU A 811 -41.50 -52.21 -43.67
N LYS A 812 -41.60 -51.15 -44.50
CA LYS A 812 -40.60 -50.14 -44.64
C LYS A 812 -40.74 -48.91 -43.71
N GLU A 813 -41.94 -48.57 -43.26
CA GLU A 813 -42.25 -47.49 -42.37
C GLU A 813 -41.91 -47.81 -40.90
N GLN A 814 -41.86 -49.08 -40.52
CA GLN A 814 -41.50 -49.49 -39.17
C GLN A 814 -40.01 -49.35 -38.85
N LEU A 815 -39.15 -49.35 -39.85
CA LEU A 815 -37.69 -49.38 -39.64
C LEU A 815 -37.09 -47.99 -39.49
N GLU A 816 -37.69 -46.95 -40.06
CA GLU A 816 -37.17 -45.58 -39.96
C GLU A 816 -37.62 -44.80 -38.71
N ALA A 817 -38.72 -45.16 -38.12
CA ALA A 817 -39.24 -44.62 -36.88
C ALA A 817 -38.44 -45.09 -35.64
N ASP A 818 -37.89 -46.31 -35.70
CA ASP A 818 -37.15 -46.92 -34.59
C ASP A 818 -35.74 -46.30 -34.34
N LEU A 819 -35.13 -45.75 -35.36
CA LEU A 819 -33.80 -45.15 -35.25
C LEU A 819 -33.79 -43.73 -34.67
N ARG A 820 -34.86 -42.96 -34.83
CA ARG A 820 -34.98 -41.62 -34.23
C ARG A 820 -35.42 -41.62 -32.77
N PHE A 821 -36.10 -42.69 -32.34
CA PHE A 821 -36.59 -42.85 -30.99
C PHE A 821 -35.46 -43.24 -30.04
N LYS A 822 -34.52 -44.06 -30.45
CA LYS A 822 -33.42 -44.58 -29.62
C LYS A 822 -32.35 -43.53 -29.23
N SER A 823 -32.16 -42.45 -29.96
CA SER A 823 -31.21 -41.42 -29.63
C SER A 823 -31.69 -40.44 -28.59
N LYS A 824 -33.00 -40.22 -28.47
CA LYS A 824 -33.59 -39.31 -27.45
C LYS A 824 -33.83 -40.03 -26.13
N GLU A 825 -33.98 -41.32 -26.14
CA GLU A 825 -34.27 -42.15 -24.97
C GLU A 825 -33.02 -42.31 -24.06
N LEU A 826 -31.79 -42.31 -24.66
CA LEU A 826 -30.56 -42.53 -23.91
C LEU A 826 -30.20 -41.36 -23.00
N SER A 827 -30.52 -40.14 -23.38
CA SER A 827 -30.27 -38.95 -22.52
C SER A 827 -31.32 -38.75 -21.44
N GLY A 828 -32.54 -39.22 -21.69
CA GLY A 828 -33.63 -39.11 -20.72
C GLY A 828 -33.59 -40.15 -19.59
N VAL A 829 -33.10 -41.35 -19.91
CA VAL A 829 -33.10 -42.47 -18.96
C VAL A 829 -32.07 -42.28 -17.84
N VAL A 830 -30.93 -41.65 -18.12
CA VAL A 830 -29.90 -41.37 -17.09
C VAL A 830 -30.39 -40.29 -16.12
N MET A 831 -31.03 -39.23 -16.63
CA MET A 831 -31.57 -38.16 -15.79
C MET A 831 -32.79 -38.60 -14.95
N THR A 832 -33.66 -39.43 -15.51
CA THR A 832 -34.86 -39.94 -14.82
C THR A 832 -34.51 -40.97 -13.75
N ASN A 833 -33.52 -41.82 -13.94
CA ASN A 833 -33.08 -42.78 -12.93
C ASN A 833 -32.40 -42.12 -11.72
N ILE A 834 -31.66 -41.04 -11.90
CA ILE A 834 -31.05 -40.29 -10.79
C ILE A 834 -32.15 -39.61 -9.95
N ALA A 835 -33.10 -38.96 -10.59
CA ALA A 835 -34.22 -38.32 -9.91
C ALA A 835 -35.14 -39.34 -9.20
N HIS A 836 -35.28 -40.55 -9.77
CA HIS A 836 -36.10 -41.61 -9.19
C HIS A 836 -35.45 -42.25 -7.95
N GLN A 837 -34.15 -42.40 -7.94
CA GLN A 837 -33.42 -42.87 -6.76
C GLN A 837 -33.36 -41.86 -5.62
N GLU A 838 -33.17 -40.54 -5.92
CA GLU A 838 -33.25 -39.50 -4.90
C GLU A 838 -34.67 -39.44 -4.27
N PHE A 839 -35.71 -39.59 -5.07
CA PHE A 839 -37.06 -39.64 -4.59
C PHE A 839 -37.32 -40.87 -3.71
N LEU A 840 -36.90 -42.06 -4.12
CA LEU A 840 -37.06 -43.29 -3.33
C LEU A 840 -36.25 -43.25 -2.02
N ASN A 841 -35.07 -42.65 -2.00
CA ASN A 841 -34.28 -42.48 -0.79
C ASN A 841 -34.92 -41.47 0.18
N SER A 842 -35.45 -40.35 -0.31
CA SER A 842 -36.15 -39.37 0.51
C SER A 842 -37.43 -39.97 1.11
N LEU A 843 -38.16 -40.78 0.35
CA LEU A 843 -39.35 -41.49 0.80
C LEU A 843 -39.01 -42.57 1.86
N LYS A 844 -37.90 -43.24 1.70
CA LYS A 844 -37.36 -44.19 2.67
C LYS A 844 -37.01 -43.53 3.99
N GLU A 845 -36.33 -42.35 3.95
CA GLU A 845 -35.97 -41.56 5.14
C GLU A 845 -37.24 -41.04 5.85
N GLU A 846 -38.22 -40.57 5.10
CA GLU A 846 -39.47 -40.04 5.64
C GLU A 846 -40.33 -41.16 6.31
N ILE A 847 -40.37 -42.35 5.70
CA ILE A 847 -40.99 -43.54 6.28
C ILE A 847 -40.25 -44.03 7.52
N GLN A 848 -38.91 -43.95 7.56
CA GLN A 848 -38.13 -44.28 8.73
C GLN A 848 -38.36 -43.28 9.88
N GLN A 849 -38.49 -41.99 9.59
CA GLN A 849 -38.84 -40.96 10.58
C GLN A 849 -40.27 -41.17 11.11
N GLN A 850 -41.23 -41.47 10.28
CA GLN A 850 -42.59 -41.76 10.70
C GLN A 850 -42.73 -43.07 11.49
N LYS A 851 -41.87 -44.06 11.23
CA LYS A 851 -41.73 -45.27 12.03
C LYS A 851 -41.25 -45.01 13.46
N LEU A 852 -40.46 -43.98 13.63
CA LEU A 852 -39.94 -43.52 14.93
C LEU A 852 -40.93 -42.62 15.69
N SER A 853 -41.88 -41.97 14.98
CA SER A 853 -42.89 -41.08 15.56
C SER A 853 -44.20 -41.77 16.02
N GLY A 854 -44.37 -43.06 15.78
CA GLY A 854 -45.48 -43.86 16.35
C GLY A 854 -46.87 -43.62 15.75
N GLN A 855 -46.98 -42.92 14.61
CA GLN A 855 -48.32 -42.59 14.02
C GLN A 855 -48.96 -43.65 13.12
N TYR A 856 -48.23 -44.68 12.75
CA TYR A 856 -48.82 -45.81 11.93
C TYR A 856 -48.39 -47.18 12.42
N THR A 857 -49.23 -48.21 12.12
CA THR A 857 -48.96 -49.57 12.55
C THR A 857 -47.68 -50.11 11.90
N ARG A 858 -46.69 -50.44 12.73
CA ARG A 858 -45.36 -50.91 12.37
C ARG A 858 -45.31 -51.93 11.19
N LYS A 859 -46.34 -52.76 11.06
CA LYS A 859 -46.40 -53.81 10.06
C LYS A 859 -46.65 -53.29 8.61
N ASN A 860 -47.34 -52.18 8.45
CA ASN A 860 -47.57 -51.55 7.17
C ASN A 860 -46.43 -50.74 6.65
N LEU A 861 -45.68 -50.06 7.54
CA LEU A 861 -44.46 -49.32 7.22
C LEU A 861 -43.32 -50.28 6.85
N ASP A 862 -43.23 -51.44 7.53
CA ASP A 862 -42.21 -52.45 7.19
C ASP A 862 -42.46 -53.05 5.78
N LYS A 863 -43.73 -53.24 5.38
CA LYS A 863 -44.06 -53.70 4.01
C LYS A 863 -43.73 -52.67 2.95
N LEU A 864 -43.89 -51.36 3.22
CA LEU A 864 -43.56 -50.30 2.31
C LEU A 864 -42.01 -50.14 2.20
N LEU A 865 -41.30 -50.26 3.29
CA LEU A 865 -39.83 -50.27 3.29
C LEU A 865 -39.25 -51.46 2.50
N VAL A 866 -39.89 -52.64 2.58
CA VAL A 866 -39.48 -53.79 1.81
C VAL A 866 -39.72 -53.58 0.32
N LEU A 867 -40.83 -52.98 -0.09
CA LEU A 867 -41.14 -52.66 -1.48
C LEU A 867 -40.20 -51.59 -2.06
N ILE A 868 -39.89 -50.60 -1.26
CA ILE A 868 -38.89 -49.56 -1.66
C ILE A 868 -37.51 -50.17 -1.77
N ASN A 869 -37.11 -51.04 -0.86
CA ASN A 869 -35.83 -51.72 -0.94
C ASN A 869 -35.74 -52.69 -2.14
N GLN A 870 -36.85 -53.34 -2.51
CA GLN A 870 -36.92 -54.16 -3.73
C GLN A 870 -36.83 -53.35 -5.01
N SER A 871 -37.35 -52.12 -5.02
CA SER A 871 -37.23 -51.22 -6.18
C SER A 871 -35.82 -50.63 -6.32
N ILE A 872 -35.07 -50.56 -5.23
CA ILE A 872 -33.66 -50.07 -5.25
C ILE A 872 -32.69 -51.17 -5.70
N VAL A 873 -33.04 -52.44 -5.61
CA VAL A 873 -32.18 -53.60 -5.91
C VAL A 873 -32.02 -53.90 -7.42
N SER A 874 -32.78 -53.23 -8.32
CA SER A 874 -32.65 -53.46 -9.79
C SER A 874 -31.39 -52.82 -10.40
N ASP A 875 -30.34 -52.59 -9.62
CA ASP A 875 -29.17 -51.81 -10.01
C ASP A 875 -28.18 -52.56 -10.96
N GLU A 876 -28.25 -53.87 -11.00
CA GLU A 876 -27.29 -54.67 -11.78
C GLU A 876 -27.64 -54.73 -13.26
N GLU A 877 -28.92 -54.73 -13.59
CA GLU A 877 -29.43 -54.73 -15.00
C GLU A 877 -29.22 -53.32 -15.63
N ASN A 878 -29.47 -52.28 -14.87
CA ASN A 878 -29.26 -50.90 -15.32
C ASN A 878 -27.79 -50.61 -15.53
N TRP A 879 -26.91 -51.17 -14.72
CA TRP A 879 -25.48 -51.02 -14.88
C TRP A 879 -24.95 -51.76 -16.11
N ASN A 880 -25.39 -52.94 -16.39
CA ASN A 880 -24.98 -53.70 -17.56
C ASN A 880 -25.38 -52.98 -18.86
N MET A 881 -26.54 -52.34 -18.88
CA MET A 881 -26.99 -51.53 -20.01
C MET A 881 -26.14 -50.23 -20.16
N PHE A 882 -25.79 -49.59 -19.03
CA PHE A 882 -24.89 -48.45 -19.01
C PHE A 882 -23.50 -48.87 -19.55
N GLN A 883 -22.96 -49.98 -19.10
CA GLN A 883 -21.65 -50.47 -19.51
C GLN A 883 -21.61 -50.74 -21.00
N ALA A 884 -22.62 -51.39 -21.56
CA ALA A 884 -22.70 -51.68 -23.00
C ALA A 884 -22.76 -50.40 -23.85
N ASN A 885 -23.54 -49.41 -23.38
CA ASN A 885 -23.67 -48.13 -24.11
C ASN A 885 -22.45 -47.23 -23.92
N PHE A 886 -21.80 -47.25 -22.74
CA PHE A 886 -20.57 -46.53 -22.47
C PHE A 886 -19.42 -47.06 -23.32
N ASP A 887 -19.26 -48.37 -23.43
CA ASP A 887 -18.26 -49.01 -24.27
C ASP A 887 -18.43 -48.67 -25.76
N ARG A 888 -19.70 -48.53 -26.20
CA ARG A 888 -19.97 -48.14 -27.59
C ARG A 888 -19.62 -46.67 -27.86
N ILE A 889 -19.73 -45.82 -26.88
CA ILE A 889 -19.43 -44.38 -27.01
C ILE A 889 -17.93 -44.10 -26.79
N HIS A 890 -17.28 -44.83 -25.89
CA HIS A 890 -15.91 -44.62 -25.45
C HIS A 890 -14.98 -45.74 -25.93
N GLU A 891 -15.17 -46.25 -27.15
CA GLU A 891 -14.21 -47.13 -27.85
C GLU A 891 -13.85 -48.41 -27.08
N ASN A 892 -14.90 -49.10 -26.52
CA ASN A 892 -14.76 -50.32 -25.72
C ASN A 892 -13.93 -50.14 -24.43
N PHE A 893 -14.07 -49.00 -23.78
CA PHE A 893 -13.29 -48.60 -22.59
C PHE A 893 -13.27 -49.68 -21.49
N PHE A 894 -14.38 -50.21 -21.10
CA PHE A 894 -14.43 -51.24 -20.05
C PHE A 894 -13.77 -52.55 -20.51
N ARG A 895 -13.93 -52.88 -21.73
CA ARG A 895 -13.35 -54.10 -22.32
C ARG A 895 -11.79 -53.95 -22.34
N ASN A 896 -11.31 -52.82 -22.80
CA ASN A 896 -9.86 -52.57 -22.86
C ASN A 896 -9.26 -52.49 -21.45
N LEU A 897 -9.94 -51.80 -20.56
CA LEU A 897 -9.52 -51.64 -19.15
C LEU A 897 -9.45 -52.98 -18.42
N LYS A 898 -10.42 -53.87 -18.64
CA LYS A 898 -10.45 -55.21 -18.04
C LYS A 898 -9.48 -56.17 -18.66
N GLN A 899 -9.15 -55.99 -19.91
CA GLN A 899 -8.14 -56.79 -20.63
C GLN A 899 -6.73 -56.42 -20.12
N GLN A 900 -6.45 -55.17 -19.88
CA GLN A 900 -5.15 -54.69 -19.45
C GLN A 900 -4.95 -54.84 -17.94
N TYR A 901 -6.04 -54.80 -17.15
CA TYR A 901 -6.05 -54.93 -15.71
C TYR A 901 -7.12 -55.92 -15.23
N PRO A 902 -6.84 -57.24 -15.31
CA PRO A 902 -7.86 -58.27 -15.02
C PRO A 902 -8.37 -58.27 -13.57
N ASP A 903 -7.59 -57.75 -12.62
CA ASP A 903 -7.92 -57.73 -11.18
C ASP A 903 -8.89 -56.63 -10.73
N LEU A 904 -9.44 -55.88 -11.69
CA LEU A 904 -10.44 -54.86 -11.39
C LEU A 904 -11.80 -55.44 -11.07
N THR A 905 -12.32 -55.07 -9.93
CA THR A 905 -13.68 -55.47 -9.50
C THR A 905 -14.76 -54.68 -10.23
N ALA A 906 -15.97 -55.11 -10.20
CA ALA A 906 -17.12 -54.38 -10.77
C ALA A 906 -17.24 -52.95 -10.16
N GLY A 907 -16.96 -52.81 -8.87
CA GLY A 907 -16.92 -51.49 -8.20
C GLY A 907 -15.79 -50.59 -8.69
N ASP A 908 -14.62 -51.18 -8.98
CA ASP A 908 -13.48 -50.43 -9.54
C ASP A 908 -13.78 -49.93 -10.94
N LEU A 909 -14.46 -50.73 -11.77
CA LEU A 909 -14.87 -50.35 -13.13
C LEU A 909 -15.90 -49.21 -13.11
N ARG A 910 -16.88 -49.26 -12.21
CA ARG A 910 -17.83 -48.15 -12.00
C ARG A 910 -17.08 -46.86 -11.65
N PHE A 911 -16.14 -46.98 -10.75
CA PHE A 911 -15.31 -45.83 -10.33
C PHE A 911 -14.45 -45.26 -11.46
N CYS A 912 -13.86 -46.12 -12.28
CA CYS A 912 -13.07 -45.72 -13.46
C CYS A 912 -13.88 -44.96 -14.50
N ALA A 913 -15.16 -45.42 -14.73
CA ALA A 913 -16.05 -44.72 -15.66
C ALA A 913 -16.39 -43.31 -15.17
N LEU A 914 -16.66 -43.13 -13.87
CA LEU A 914 -16.95 -41.83 -13.30
C LEU A 914 -15.71 -40.87 -13.34
N LEU A 915 -14.52 -41.43 -13.19
CA LEU A 915 -13.28 -40.67 -13.39
C LEU A 915 -13.07 -40.27 -14.85
N ARG A 916 -13.36 -41.15 -15.81
CA ARG A 916 -13.28 -40.83 -17.23
C ARG A 916 -14.25 -39.73 -17.66
N LEU A 917 -15.41 -39.66 -17.01
CA LEU A 917 -16.41 -38.59 -17.18
C LEU A 917 -16.01 -37.30 -16.43
N ASN A 918 -14.84 -37.27 -15.83
CA ASN A 918 -14.25 -36.13 -15.07
C ASN A 918 -15.16 -35.59 -13.97
N MET A 919 -15.84 -36.50 -13.27
CA MET A 919 -16.80 -36.13 -12.23
C MET A 919 -16.11 -35.68 -10.93
N PRO A 920 -16.59 -34.61 -10.27
CA PRO A 920 -16.02 -34.16 -8.99
C PRO A 920 -16.17 -35.20 -7.87
N THR A 921 -15.20 -35.23 -6.95
CA THR A 921 -15.16 -36.21 -5.82
C THR A 921 -16.45 -36.25 -5.02
N LYS A 922 -17.10 -35.09 -4.80
CA LYS A 922 -18.38 -35.01 -4.06
C LYS A 922 -19.55 -35.66 -4.81
N GLU A 923 -19.53 -35.59 -6.11
CA GLU A 923 -20.57 -36.23 -6.96
C GLU A 923 -20.33 -37.73 -7.08
N ILE A 924 -19.08 -38.15 -7.23
CA ILE A 924 -18.72 -39.58 -7.20
C ILE A 924 -19.12 -40.22 -5.88
N ALA A 925 -18.88 -39.52 -4.75
CA ALA A 925 -19.25 -39.97 -3.43
C ALA A 925 -20.78 -40.22 -3.31
N LYS A 926 -21.58 -39.31 -3.84
CA LYS A 926 -23.06 -39.44 -3.90
C LYS A 926 -23.53 -40.59 -4.80
N LEU A 927 -22.97 -40.69 -6.00
CA LEU A 927 -23.38 -41.71 -6.99
C LEU A 927 -23.02 -43.14 -6.57
N LEU A 928 -21.93 -43.33 -5.87
CA LEU A 928 -21.51 -44.62 -5.37
C LEU A 928 -21.98 -44.91 -3.94
N ASN A 929 -22.70 -43.99 -3.33
CA ASN A 929 -23.18 -44.05 -1.96
C ASN A 929 -22.08 -44.36 -0.93
N ILE A 930 -20.95 -43.70 -1.06
CA ILE A 930 -19.81 -43.83 -0.15
C ILE A 930 -19.37 -42.44 0.37
N SER A 931 -18.68 -42.41 1.52
CA SER A 931 -18.17 -41.16 2.03
C SER A 931 -17.08 -40.59 1.11
N VAL A 932 -16.86 -39.27 1.18
CA VAL A 932 -15.75 -38.60 0.46
C VAL A 932 -14.41 -39.27 0.79
N ARG A 933 -14.19 -39.65 2.04
CA ARG A 933 -12.99 -40.42 2.45
C ARG A 933 -12.97 -41.83 1.80
N GLY A 934 -14.15 -42.41 1.53
CA GLY A 934 -14.29 -43.65 0.78
C GLY A 934 -13.87 -43.52 -0.68
N VAL A 935 -14.17 -42.38 -1.29
CA VAL A 935 -13.69 -42.03 -2.65
C VAL A 935 -12.15 -41.90 -2.69
N ASP A 936 -11.56 -41.25 -1.70
CA ASP A 936 -10.09 -41.12 -1.63
C ASP A 936 -9.41 -42.46 -1.40
N ALA A 937 -9.99 -43.32 -0.55
CA ALA A 937 -9.52 -44.69 -0.37
C ALA A 937 -9.62 -45.52 -1.66
N ALA A 938 -10.69 -45.33 -2.43
CA ALA A 938 -10.87 -46.02 -3.71
C ALA A 938 -9.85 -45.53 -4.74
N ARG A 939 -9.58 -44.20 -4.81
CA ARG A 939 -8.53 -43.63 -5.66
C ARG A 939 -7.16 -44.16 -5.28
N TYR A 940 -6.84 -44.27 -4.01
CA TYR A 940 -5.58 -44.82 -3.54
C TYR A 940 -5.41 -46.30 -3.98
N ARG A 941 -6.45 -47.13 -3.80
CA ARG A 941 -6.40 -48.53 -4.24
C ARG A 941 -6.24 -48.68 -5.75
N LEU A 942 -6.94 -47.84 -6.52
CA LEU A 942 -6.84 -47.87 -7.98
C LEU A 942 -5.47 -47.40 -8.48
N ARG A 943 -4.90 -46.37 -7.86
CA ARG A 943 -3.52 -45.95 -8.19
C ARG A 943 -2.54 -47.08 -8.00
N LYS A 944 -2.70 -47.87 -6.96
CA LYS A 944 -1.86 -49.04 -6.70
C LYS A 944 -2.08 -50.15 -7.74
N LYS A 945 -3.33 -50.35 -8.18
CA LYS A 945 -3.66 -51.34 -9.21
C LYS A 945 -3.14 -50.95 -10.59
N PHE A 946 -3.11 -49.67 -10.89
CA PHE A 946 -2.56 -49.11 -12.13
C PHE A 946 -1.09 -48.81 -12.13
N ASN A 947 -0.41 -49.06 -11.00
CA ASN A 947 1.02 -48.80 -10.79
C ASN A 947 1.45 -47.34 -11.03
N LEU A 948 0.57 -46.37 -10.67
CA LEU A 948 0.78 -44.94 -10.84
C LEU A 948 1.60 -44.37 -9.67
N SER A 949 2.54 -43.48 -9.96
CA SER A 949 3.35 -42.79 -8.97
C SER A 949 2.51 -41.74 -8.19
N GLN A 950 3.07 -41.18 -7.12
CA GLN A 950 2.35 -40.19 -6.32
C GLN A 950 2.05 -38.87 -7.06
N GLU A 951 2.82 -38.57 -8.10
CA GLU A 951 2.71 -37.36 -8.93
C GLU A 951 1.76 -37.50 -10.11
N ASP A 952 1.39 -38.73 -10.51
CA ASP A 952 0.49 -38.95 -11.66
C ASP A 952 -0.97 -38.69 -11.32
N SER A 953 -1.71 -37.99 -12.15
CA SER A 953 -3.14 -37.80 -11.97
C SER A 953 -3.94 -39.02 -12.42
N LEU A 954 -4.59 -39.72 -11.47
CA LEU A 954 -5.46 -40.86 -11.80
C LEU A 954 -6.61 -40.47 -12.71
N THR A 955 -7.12 -39.25 -12.60
CA THR A 955 -8.22 -38.77 -13.43
C THR A 955 -7.77 -38.56 -14.86
N ASP A 956 -6.60 -37.93 -15.05
CA ASP A 956 -6.03 -37.72 -16.39
C ASP A 956 -5.63 -39.05 -17.04
N PHE A 957 -5.13 -39.99 -16.22
CA PHE A 957 -4.88 -41.36 -16.72
C PHE A 957 -6.16 -42.01 -17.23
N MET A 958 -7.29 -41.90 -16.53
CA MET A 958 -8.58 -42.46 -16.95
C MET A 958 -9.18 -41.76 -18.18
N ILE A 959 -9.02 -40.43 -18.25
CA ILE A 959 -9.50 -39.64 -19.41
C ILE A 959 -8.75 -40.03 -20.68
N ASN A 960 -7.45 -40.24 -20.59
CA ASN A 960 -6.58 -40.55 -21.72
C ASN A 960 -6.42 -42.05 -22.03
N PHE A 961 -7.01 -42.92 -21.21
CA PHE A 961 -6.94 -44.35 -21.40
C PHE A 961 -7.62 -44.77 -22.70
N LYS A 962 -6.90 -45.39 -23.62
CA LYS A 962 -7.41 -45.86 -24.93
C LYS A 962 -7.68 -47.36 -24.94
#